data_5482695a3ff48775504d70ccaa5a8596
#
_entry.id   5482695a3ff48775504d70ccaa5a8596
#
_cell.length_a   1.000
_cell.length_b   1.000
_cell.length_c   1.000
_cell.angle_alpha   90.00
_cell.angle_beta   90.00
_cell.angle_gamma   90.00
#
_symmetry.space_group_name_H-M   'P 1'
#
loop_
_entity.id
_entity.type
_entity.pdbx_description
1 polymer ?
#
loop_
_entity_poly.entity_id
_entity_poly.type
_entity_poly.pdbx_seq_one_letter_code
_entity_poly.pdbx_strand_id
1 'polypeptide(L)'
;MRMSLRLAFSLIVGVTVLSYLFALFQVRAEKRGLRKELTNRAEILAESLEGNVEPLLGKGSHRRLRTYVTEFAKREPATGIAIFDRAGNGVAKTPGLEIYLEGQQGTVSQVISSNLSFSGFTTLNGKPTHLHVLPLHDESGVAGALAIFHDASFINAQAARLWRDTFLRVLAQAAFIALVTLLIIRWSIVGPIARTARWVRELRVGKRGERSGLEDEDLFKPLAQEVTHLAKSLEAARAAAEEEARLRESADSLWTPERLRLHVRSKLGGRPFFVVSNREPYMHVYRGKVVEVTVPASGLVTALEPILRTCQGTWLAHGSGDADRESVDERDCLRVPPDDPQYTLKRVWLTKEEEEGYYFGFANEGLWPLCHIAHTRPIFRARDWKYYQAVNQKFAQALVEEMEGVEEPVVLVQDYHFALLPRLVKEKLPHARVAIFWHIPWPNPEAFSICPWQRDLLDGLLGADLVGFHLQSHCNNFLETVDRTLESRVNWERFSVERGGHLTEVRPFPISVASGDTGELEGSLPSSPYLDRAALLKDHGVEATFMGIGVDRVDYTKGILERFHGIERFMEKYPAYHGQFTFVQIGAPSRAHIKRYHDLLGEVESEADRINWRFQTAHWRPIVYLNRHHNHQEIRRYYRAADLCLVTSLHDGMNLVAKEFVAARDDDQGVLILSQFTGASSELRDAVLVNPYDTEQLADALYYSLGMDPVDRSARMHRMRKVVKEFNIYRWAAELVTELCEIRLETHAEVT
;
A
#
# COMPACT_ATOMS: atom_id res chain seq x y z
N MET A 1 15.68 -11.86 7.37
CA MET A 1 16.01 -13.28 7.17
C MET A 1 15.88 -13.75 5.71
N ARG A 2 14.76 -13.46 4.98
CA ARG A 2 14.60 -13.90 3.57
C ARG A 2 15.58 -13.24 2.58
N MET A 3 15.96 -11.99 2.78
CA MET A 3 16.87 -11.25 1.88
C MET A 3 18.34 -11.68 2.02
N SER A 4 18.79 -11.92 3.24
CA SER A 4 20.14 -12.43 3.54
C SER A 4 20.37 -13.86 3.05
N LEU A 5 19.32 -14.70 3.15
CA LEU A 5 19.36 -16.06 2.56
C LEU A 5 19.45 -16.02 1.03
N ARG A 6 18.79 -15.08 0.37
CA ARG A 6 18.86 -14.90 -1.09
C ARG A 6 20.24 -14.44 -1.56
N LEU A 7 20.87 -13.51 -0.82
CA LEU A 7 22.23 -13.05 -1.12
C LEU A 7 23.28 -14.17 -0.92
N ALA A 8 23.21 -14.89 0.19
CA ALA A 8 24.09 -16.05 0.42
C ALA A 8 23.88 -17.13 -0.65
N PHE A 9 22.64 -17.43 -0.99
CA PHE A 9 22.31 -18.41 -2.03
C PHE A 9 22.85 -17.99 -3.41
N SER A 10 22.67 -16.73 -3.81
CA SER A 10 23.18 -16.24 -5.10
C SER A 10 24.70 -16.25 -5.19
N LEU A 11 25.39 -15.94 -4.10
CA LEU A 11 26.85 -16.00 -4.02
C LEU A 11 27.37 -17.44 -4.14
N ILE A 12 26.76 -18.38 -3.38
CA ILE A 12 27.11 -19.81 -3.43
C ILE A 12 26.87 -20.35 -4.85
N VAL A 13 25.72 -20.06 -5.45
CA VAL A 13 25.38 -20.47 -6.82
C VAL A 13 26.39 -19.90 -7.82
N GLY A 14 26.71 -18.62 -7.74
CA GLY A 14 27.68 -17.98 -8.62
C GLY A 14 29.08 -18.62 -8.53
N VAL A 15 29.60 -18.81 -7.33
CA VAL A 15 30.92 -19.45 -7.12
C VAL A 15 30.91 -20.92 -7.56
N THR A 16 29.82 -21.65 -7.28
CA THR A 16 29.67 -23.06 -7.68
C THR A 16 29.66 -23.21 -9.20
N VAL A 17 28.91 -22.37 -9.91
CA VAL A 17 28.84 -22.36 -11.37
C VAL A 17 30.23 -22.04 -11.98
N LEU A 18 30.91 -21.02 -11.46
CA LEU A 18 32.22 -20.64 -11.93
C LEU A 18 33.26 -21.77 -11.71
N SER A 19 33.26 -22.38 -10.52
CA SER A 19 34.12 -23.50 -10.16
C SER A 19 33.85 -24.73 -11.02
N TYR A 20 32.57 -25.00 -11.33
CA TYR A 20 32.18 -26.10 -12.22
C TYR A 20 32.68 -25.87 -13.66
N LEU A 21 32.53 -24.67 -14.19
CA LEU A 21 33.03 -24.31 -15.52
C LEU A 21 34.55 -24.44 -15.60
N PHE A 22 35.26 -24.00 -14.57
CA PHE A 22 36.73 -24.15 -14.49
C PHE A 22 37.13 -25.61 -14.42
N ALA A 23 36.45 -26.44 -13.64
CA ALA A 23 36.69 -27.88 -13.57
C ALA A 23 36.47 -28.57 -14.91
N LEU A 24 35.40 -28.24 -15.63
CA LEU A 24 35.16 -28.73 -17.00
C LEU A 24 36.30 -28.40 -17.94
N PHE A 25 36.81 -27.17 -17.86
CA PHE A 25 37.95 -26.75 -18.69
C PHE A 25 39.22 -27.54 -18.34
N GLN A 26 39.52 -27.66 -17.04
CA GLN A 26 40.70 -28.36 -16.54
C GLN A 26 40.69 -29.85 -16.93
N VAL A 27 39.57 -30.55 -16.72
CA VAL A 27 39.43 -31.97 -17.07
C VAL A 27 39.55 -32.18 -18.58
N ARG A 28 38.99 -31.26 -19.39
CA ARG A 28 39.13 -31.31 -20.85
C ARG A 28 40.57 -31.05 -21.32
N ALA A 29 41.27 -30.12 -20.68
CA ALA A 29 42.67 -29.84 -20.97
C ALA A 29 43.56 -31.04 -20.64
N GLU A 30 43.38 -31.64 -19.47
CA GLU A 30 44.12 -32.82 -19.03
C GLU A 30 43.89 -34.02 -19.94
N LYS A 31 42.61 -34.31 -20.29
CA LYS A 31 42.30 -35.38 -21.25
C LYS A 31 42.98 -35.17 -22.62
N ARG A 32 43.05 -33.92 -23.09
CA ARG A 32 43.76 -33.60 -24.34
C ARG A 32 45.27 -33.79 -24.22
N GLY A 33 45.85 -33.36 -23.07
CA GLY A 33 47.26 -33.53 -22.77
C GLY A 33 47.65 -35.00 -22.75
N LEU A 34 46.93 -35.82 -21.97
CA LEU A 34 47.18 -37.27 -21.88
C LEU A 34 47.03 -38.02 -23.23
N ARG A 35 46.01 -37.62 -24.01
CA ARG A 35 45.87 -38.19 -25.38
C ARG A 35 47.06 -37.84 -26.27
N LYS A 36 47.51 -36.59 -26.26
CA LYS A 36 48.66 -36.15 -27.04
C LYS A 36 49.93 -36.85 -26.62
N GLU A 37 50.16 -37.02 -25.31
CA GLU A 37 51.31 -37.74 -24.78
C GLU A 37 51.34 -39.21 -25.23
N LEU A 38 50.13 -39.87 -25.16
CA LEU A 38 50.03 -41.26 -25.61
C LEU A 38 50.28 -41.43 -27.12
N THR A 39 49.76 -40.46 -27.91
CA THR A 39 50.05 -40.45 -29.37
C THR A 39 51.51 -40.27 -29.62
N ASN A 40 52.22 -39.32 -29.01
CA ASN A 40 53.62 -39.09 -29.16
C ASN A 40 54.49 -40.34 -28.75
N ARG A 41 54.12 -40.99 -27.63
CA ARG A 41 54.76 -42.23 -27.17
C ARG A 41 54.58 -43.35 -28.20
N ALA A 42 53.41 -43.48 -28.80
CA ALA A 42 53.13 -44.48 -29.80
C ALA A 42 53.97 -44.23 -31.10
N GLU A 43 54.14 -42.97 -31.52
CA GLU A 43 54.98 -42.59 -32.67
C GLU A 43 56.46 -42.90 -32.42
N ILE A 44 57.01 -42.46 -31.28
CA ILE A 44 58.43 -42.75 -30.91
C ILE A 44 58.67 -44.24 -30.82
N LEU A 45 57.76 -45.01 -30.27
CA LEU A 45 57.86 -46.44 -30.16
C LEU A 45 57.74 -47.09 -31.52
N ALA A 46 56.89 -46.59 -32.41
CA ALA A 46 56.73 -47.07 -33.77
C ALA A 46 57.97 -46.91 -34.57
N GLU A 47 58.60 -45.70 -34.54
CA GLU A 47 59.90 -45.45 -35.22
C GLU A 47 61.01 -46.33 -34.67
N SER A 48 61.05 -46.55 -33.35
CA SER A 48 62.06 -47.43 -32.72
C SER A 48 61.89 -48.89 -33.11
N LEU A 49 60.68 -49.36 -33.33
CA LEU A 49 60.36 -50.72 -33.73
C LEU A 49 60.52 -50.95 -35.22
N GLU A 50 60.23 -49.95 -36.06
CA GLU A 50 60.35 -49.95 -37.50
C GLU A 50 61.77 -50.47 -37.94
N GLY A 51 62.85 -49.83 -37.44
CA GLY A 51 64.24 -50.19 -37.76
C GLY A 51 64.62 -51.65 -37.42
N ASN A 52 63.94 -52.27 -36.47
CA ASN A 52 64.17 -53.66 -36.04
C ASN A 52 63.28 -54.67 -36.76
N VAL A 53 62.10 -54.28 -37.19
CA VAL A 53 61.05 -55.13 -37.75
C VAL A 53 61.17 -55.22 -39.25
N GLU A 54 61.46 -54.13 -39.96
CA GLU A 54 61.58 -54.08 -41.41
C GLU A 54 62.62 -55.10 -41.96
N PRO A 55 63.91 -55.20 -41.43
CA PRO A 55 64.86 -56.14 -41.93
C PRO A 55 64.44 -57.60 -41.71
N LEU A 56 63.62 -57.85 -40.69
CA LEU A 56 63.13 -59.20 -40.40
C LEU A 56 61.96 -59.62 -41.28
N LEU A 57 61.12 -58.68 -41.65
CA LEU A 57 59.95 -58.89 -42.50
C LEU A 57 60.42 -59.11 -43.95
N GLY A 58 61.29 -58.25 -44.48
CA GLY A 58 61.85 -58.37 -45.85
C GLY A 58 62.62 -59.68 -46.10
N LYS A 59 63.24 -60.23 -45.07
CA LYS A 59 63.92 -61.56 -45.14
C LYS A 59 62.99 -62.75 -44.94
N GLY A 60 61.68 -62.57 -44.84
CA GLY A 60 60.71 -63.64 -44.63
C GLY A 60 60.85 -64.41 -43.26
N SER A 61 61.58 -63.84 -42.27
CA SER A 61 61.90 -64.51 -41.03
C SER A 61 60.76 -64.50 -39.98
N HIS A 62 59.62 -65.07 -40.37
CA HIS A 62 58.41 -65.06 -39.51
C HIS A 62 58.64 -65.63 -38.12
N ARG A 63 59.54 -66.64 -37.95
CA ARG A 63 59.83 -67.20 -36.61
C ARG A 63 60.59 -66.21 -35.74
N ARG A 64 61.48 -65.41 -36.23
CA ARG A 64 62.22 -64.39 -35.50
C ARG A 64 61.31 -63.21 -35.14
N LEU A 65 60.42 -62.82 -36.04
CA LEU A 65 59.40 -61.79 -35.75
C LEU A 65 58.48 -62.19 -34.58
N ARG A 66 58.04 -63.42 -34.59
CA ARG A 66 57.19 -63.93 -33.47
C ARG A 66 57.94 -63.95 -32.12
N THR A 67 59.24 -64.31 -32.15
CA THR A 67 60.06 -64.25 -30.94
C THR A 67 60.25 -62.84 -30.50
N TYR A 68 60.58 -61.92 -31.40
CA TYR A 68 60.76 -60.49 -31.08
C TYR A 68 59.52 -59.87 -30.49
N VAL A 69 58.34 -60.09 -31.05
CA VAL A 69 57.06 -59.59 -30.57
C VAL A 69 56.76 -60.17 -29.20
N THR A 70 57.05 -61.46 -28.92
CA THR A 70 56.83 -62.11 -27.64
C THR A 70 57.79 -61.56 -26.57
N GLU A 71 59.01 -61.24 -26.87
CA GLU A 71 59.94 -60.62 -25.94
C GLU A 71 59.60 -59.17 -25.65
N PHE A 72 59.14 -58.44 -26.67
CA PHE A 72 58.64 -57.08 -26.51
C PHE A 72 57.44 -57.03 -25.55
N ALA A 73 56.50 -57.94 -25.67
CA ALA A 73 55.36 -58.03 -24.79
C ALA A 73 55.71 -58.25 -23.30
N LYS A 74 56.85 -58.87 -23.01
CA LYS A 74 57.38 -59.05 -21.64
C LYS A 74 58.00 -57.77 -21.07
N ARG A 75 58.51 -56.89 -21.92
CA ARG A 75 59.14 -55.62 -21.52
C ARG A 75 58.13 -54.49 -21.36
N GLU A 76 57.12 -54.47 -22.23
CA GLU A 76 56.09 -53.43 -22.25
C GLU A 76 54.69 -54.06 -22.24
N PRO A 77 54.27 -54.54 -21.05
CA PRO A 77 53.02 -55.32 -20.88
C PRO A 77 51.77 -54.52 -21.17
N ALA A 78 51.82 -53.17 -21.08
CA ALA A 78 50.68 -52.27 -21.36
C ALA A 78 50.56 -51.97 -22.89
N THR A 79 51.47 -52.46 -23.73
CA THR A 79 51.52 -52.18 -25.16
C THR A 79 51.41 -53.48 -25.94
N GLY A 80 50.45 -53.61 -26.80
CA GLY A 80 50.34 -54.73 -27.75
C GLY A 80 50.88 -54.30 -29.08
N ILE A 81 51.59 -55.20 -29.77
CA ILE A 81 52.01 -54.98 -31.15
C ILE A 81 51.58 -56.13 -32.06
N ALA A 82 51.30 -55.80 -33.30
CA ALA A 82 50.99 -56.76 -34.36
C ALA A 82 51.65 -56.33 -35.64
N ILE A 83 52.24 -57.33 -36.34
CA ILE A 83 52.92 -57.13 -37.60
C ILE A 83 52.14 -57.87 -38.69
N PHE A 84 51.87 -57.15 -39.78
CA PHE A 84 51.08 -57.62 -40.91
C PHE A 84 51.92 -57.69 -42.16
N ASP A 85 51.67 -58.68 -43.04
CA ASP A 85 52.29 -58.80 -44.34
C ASP A 85 51.61 -57.79 -45.34
N ARG A 86 52.12 -57.83 -46.60
CA ARG A 86 51.64 -56.97 -47.71
C ARG A 86 50.13 -57.25 -48.04
N ALA A 87 49.64 -58.44 -47.74
CA ALA A 87 48.23 -58.80 -47.92
C ALA A 87 47.34 -58.45 -46.72
N GLY A 88 47.93 -57.90 -45.68
CA GLY A 88 47.18 -57.53 -44.42
C GLY A 88 46.98 -58.72 -43.48
N ASN A 89 47.65 -59.87 -43.72
CA ASN A 89 47.55 -61.00 -42.80
C ASN A 89 48.54 -60.81 -41.62
N GLY A 90 48.14 -61.21 -40.46
CA GLY A 90 48.97 -61.09 -39.25
C GLY A 90 50.10 -62.09 -39.22
N VAL A 91 51.35 -61.64 -39.34
CA VAL A 91 52.55 -62.47 -39.31
C VAL A 91 53.05 -62.78 -37.91
N ALA A 92 53.01 -61.75 -37.01
CA ALA A 92 53.38 -61.89 -35.63
C ALA A 92 52.56 -60.94 -34.80
N LYS A 93 52.15 -61.40 -33.60
CA LYS A 93 51.27 -60.58 -32.68
C LYS A 93 51.64 -60.89 -31.23
N THR A 94 51.44 -59.94 -30.37
CA THR A 94 51.56 -60.07 -28.91
C THR A 94 50.50 -61.07 -28.44
N PRO A 95 50.80 -62.03 -27.50
CA PRO A 95 49.85 -62.94 -26.95
C PRO A 95 48.69 -62.20 -26.30
N GLY A 96 47.46 -62.62 -26.58
CA GLY A 96 46.23 -61.99 -26.07
C GLY A 96 45.64 -60.89 -27.00
N LEU A 97 46.27 -60.55 -28.09
CA LEU A 97 45.77 -59.57 -29.05
C LEU A 97 44.80 -60.18 -30.12
N GLU A 98 44.45 -61.44 -30.01
CA GLU A 98 43.66 -62.17 -31.02
C GLU A 98 42.30 -61.59 -31.25
N ILE A 99 41.61 -61.18 -30.13
CA ILE A 99 40.28 -60.62 -30.11
C ILE A 99 40.27 -59.14 -30.64
N TYR A 100 41.41 -58.47 -30.67
CA TYR A 100 41.51 -57.05 -31.03
C TYR A 100 41.74 -56.83 -32.54
N LEU A 101 42.09 -57.87 -33.28
CA LEU A 101 42.47 -57.75 -34.67
C LEU A 101 41.31 -57.88 -35.66
N GLU A 102 40.26 -58.58 -35.30
CA GLU A 102 39.11 -58.84 -36.22
C GLU A 102 38.35 -57.53 -36.64
N GLY A 103 38.44 -56.46 -35.90
CA GLY A 103 37.79 -55.19 -36.26
C GLY A 103 38.71 -54.12 -36.93
N GLN A 104 40.02 -54.40 -37.08
CA GLN A 104 40.97 -53.36 -37.49
C GLN A 104 41.66 -53.69 -38.84
N GLN A 105 41.29 -54.76 -39.51
CA GLN A 105 41.86 -55.17 -40.86
C GLN A 105 41.68 -54.06 -41.91
N GLY A 106 40.54 -53.30 -41.86
CA GLY A 106 40.31 -52.18 -42.77
C GLY A 106 41.30 -51.05 -42.58
N THR A 107 41.68 -50.67 -41.32
CA THR A 107 42.66 -49.65 -41.00
C THR A 107 44.09 -50.09 -41.45
N VAL A 108 44.46 -51.34 -41.20
CA VAL A 108 45.74 -51.88 -41.58
C VAL A 108 45.85 -51.90 -43.12
N SER A 109 44.85 -52.40 -43.87
CA SER A 109 44.84 -52.44 -45.34
C SER A 109 44.86 -51.00 -45.90
N GLN A 110 44.23 -50.03 -45.26
CA GLN A 110 44.28 -48.62 -45.66
C GLN A 110 45.71 -48.07 -45.53
N VAL A 111 46.41 -48.34 -44.41
CA VAL A 111 47.79 -47.90 -44.19
C VAL A 111 48.74 -48.53 -45.20
N ILE A 112 48.57 -49.81 -45.48
CA ILE A 112 49.41 -50.52 -46.50
C ILE A 112 49.18 -49.92 -47.89
N SER A 113 47.93 -49.63 -48.26
CA SER A 113 47.57 -49.09 -49.57
C SER A 113 47.92 -47.61 -49.77
N SER A 114 47.75 -46.80 -48.72
CA SER A 114 48.03 -45.37 -48.80
C SER A 114 49.45 -44.97 -48.51
N ASN A 115 50.23 -45.87 -47.94
CA ASN A 115 51.59 -45.60 -47.46
C ASN A 115 51.68 -44.43 -46.46
N LEU A 116 50.62 -44.23 -45.68
CA LEU A 116 50.52 -43.19 -44.64
C LEU A 116 50.24 -43.85 -43.33
N SER A 117 50.91 -43.39 -42.26
CA SER A 117 50.64 -43.87 -40.88
C SER A 117 49.25 -43.41 -40.40
N PHE A 118 48.62 -44.24 -39.61
CA PHE A 118 47.35 -43.93 -38.93
C PHE A 118 47.55 -43.89 -37.43
N SER A 119 47.03 -42.85 -36.78
CA SER A 119 47.05 -42.74 -35.32
C SER A 119 45.65 -42.31 -34.83
N GLY A 120 45.02 -43.08 -33.97
CA GLY A 120 43.64 -42.78 -33.51
C GLY A 120 43.27 -43.52 -32.25
N PHE A 121 42.23 -42.97 -31.55
CA PHE A 121 41.62 -43.62 -30.37
C PHE A 121 40.40 -44.40 -30.81
N THR A 122 40.34 -45.64 -30.41
CA THR A 122 39.24 -46.56 -30.68
C THR A 122 38.82 -47.28 -29.39
N THR A 123 37.73 -47.99 -29.42
CA THR A 123 37.30 -48.84 -28.31
C THR A 123 37.39 -50.30 -28.76
N LEU A 124 38.25 -51.06 -28.11
CA LEU A 124 38.44 -52.49 -28.39
C LEU A 124 38.01 -53.30 -27.17
N ASN A 125 37.04 -54.20 -27.34
CA ASN A 125 36.39 -54.94 -26.25
C ASN A 125 35.93 -54.10 -25.06
N GLY A 126 35.32 -52.93 -25.34
CA GLY A 126 34.83 -52.01 -24.30
C GLY A 126 35.97 -51.25 -23.61
N LYS A 127 37.25 -51.41 -23.94
CA LYS A 127 38.37 -50.67 -23.40
C LYS A 127 38.83 -49.58 -24.36
N PRO A 128 38.97 -48.34 -23.91
CA PRO A 128 39.57 -47.27 -24.73
C PRO A 128 41.03 -47.67 -25.06
N THR A 129 41.35 -47.68 -26.32
CA THR A 129 42.69 -48.10 -26.83
C THR A 129 43.15 -47.07 -27.83
N HIS A 130 44.43 -46.68 -27.77
CA HIS A 130 45.08 -45.90 -28.80
C HIS A 130 45.69 -46.85 -29.78
N LEU A 131 45.38 -46.74 -31.08
CA LEU A 131 45.88 -47.51 -32.17
C LEU A 131 46.80 -46.64 -33.04
N HIS A 132 48.01 -47.02 -33.16
CA HIS A 132 48.94 -46.44 -34.10
C HIS A 132 49.41 -47.51 -35.11
N VAL A 133 49.23 -47.23 -36.41
CA VAL A 133 49.65 -48.17 -37.51
C VAL A 133 50.57 -47.43 -38.43
N LEU A 134 51.71 -48.00 -38.67
CA LEU A 134 52.67 -47.46 -39.65
C LEU A 134 52.99 -48.48 -40.74
N PRO A 135 53.24 -48.06 -42.02
CA PRO A 135 53.65 -48.94 -43.06
C PRO A 135 55.12 -49.37 -42.86
N LEU A 136 55.46 -50.62 -43.15
CA LEU A 136 56.77 -51.15 -43.10
C LEU A 136 57.26 -51.33 -44.53
N HIS A 137 58.56 -51.05 -44.82
CA HIS A 137 59.14 -51.02 -46.16
C HIS A 137 60.19 -52.11 -46.36
N ASP A 138 60.35 -52.51 -47.59
CA ASP A 138 61.48 -53.27 -48.06
C ASP A 138 62.01 -52.66 -49.38
N GLU A 139 63.02 -53.32 -50.01
CA GLU A 139 63.63 -52.84 -51.28
C GLU A 139 62.59 -52.72 -52.42
N SER A 140 61.44 -53.32 -52.32
CA SER A 140 60.33 -53.34 -53.30
C SER A 140 59.17 -52.43 -53.02
N GLY A 141 59.20 -51.66 -51.93
CA GLY A 141 58.15 -50.79 -51.51
C GLY A 141 57.52 -51.23 -50.18
N VAL A 142 56.18 -50.98 -49.94
CA VAL A 142 55.51 -51.35 -48.71
C VAL A 142 55.45 -52.87 -48.55
N ALA A 143 56.13 -53.41 -47.55
CA ALA A 143 56.25 -54.83 -47.23
C ALA A 143 55.18 -55.32 -46.29
N GLY A 144 54.54 -54.38 -45.53
CA GLY A 144 53.53 -54.73 -44.58
C GLY A 144 53.14 -53.53 -43.64
N ALA A 145 52.62 -53.78 -42.46
CA ALA A 145 52.36 -52.76 -41.51
C ALA A 145 52.62 -53.22 -40.02
N LEU A 146 53.05 -52.29 -39.23
CA LEU A 146 53.15 -52.46 -37.75
C LEU A 146 51.99 -51.70 -37.03
N ALA A 147 51.20 -52.43 -36.27
CA ALA A 147 50.21 -51.85 -35.48
C ALA A 147 50.55 -51.91 -33.96
N ILE A 148 50.49 -50.83 -33.31
CA ILE A 148 50.76 -50.65 -31.87
C ILE A 148 49.47 -50.30 -31.13
N PHE A 149 49.16 -51.05 -30.11
CA PHE A 149 47.95 -50.89 -29.30
C PHE A 149 48.31 -50.47 -27.87
N HIS A 150 47.92 -49.28 -27.44
CA HIS A 150 48.12 -48.84 -26.09
C HIS A 150 46.83 -48.80 -25.32
N ASP A 151 46.73 -49.32 -24.11
CA ASP A 151 45.58 -49.17 -23.22
C ASP A 151 45.44 -47.68 -22.75
N ALA A 152 44.34 -47.06 -23.17
CA ALA A 152 44.01 -45.68 -22.85
C ALA A 152 43.02 -45.58 -21.65
N SER A 153 42.71 -46.67 -20.97
CA SER A 153 41.74 -46.69 -19.87
C SER A 153 42.13 -45.79 -18.70
N PHE A 154 43.42 -45.60 -18.48
CA PHE A 154 43.95 -44.74 -17.43
C PHE A 154 43.55 -43.27 -17.60
N ILE A 155 43.31 -42.80 -18.85
CA ILE A 155 42.87 -41.43 -19.13
C ILE A 155 41.52 -41.14 -18.49
N ASN A 156 40.57 -42.09 -18.59
CA ASN A 156 39.27 -41.95 -17.98
C ASN A 156 39.33 -42.10 -16.46
N ALA A 157 40.18 -43.02 -15.95
CA ALA A 157 40.38 -43.21 -14.51
C ALA A 157 41.01 -41.95 -13.85
N GLN A 158 41.98 -41.28 -14.55
CA GLN A 158 42.57 -40.05 -14.07
C GLN A 158 41.58 -38.86 -14.10
N ALA A 159 40.82 -38.77 -15.18
CA ALA A 159 39.75 -37.79 -15.28
C ALA A 159 38.67 -37.96 -14.18
N ALA A 160 38.29 -39.19 -13.81
CA ALA A 160 37.36 -39.48 -12.75
C ALA A 160 37.92 -39.06 -11.35
N ARG A 161 39.23 -39.29 -11.12
CA ARG A 161 39.90 -38.82 -9.91
C ARG A 161 39.88 -37.29 -9.81
N LEU A 162 40.23 -36.58 -10.88
CA LEU A 162 40.18 -35.13 -10.94
C LEU A 162 38.76 -34.58 -10.67
N TRP A 163 37.74 -35.24 -11.23
CA TRP A 163 36.34 -34.86 -10.97
C TRP A 163 35.97 -35.02 -9.50
N ARG A 164 36.31 -36.16 -8.86
CA ARG A 164 36.03 -36.40 -7.46
C ARG A 164 36.72 -35.37 -6.55
N ASP A 165 38.01 -35.11 -6.80
CA ASP A 165 38.80 -34.20 -5.96
C ASP A 165 38.33 -32.72 -6.15
N THR A 166 37.91 -32.35 -7.34
CA THR A 166 37.32 -31.04 -7.62
C THR A 166 35.95 -30.92 -6.97
N PHE A 167 35.11 -31.95 -7.02
CA PHE A 167 33.81 -31.95 -6.35
C PHE A 167 33.95 -31.76 -4.83
N LEU A 168 34.86 -32.49 -4.18
CA LEU A 168 35.13 -32.34 -2.75
C LEU A 168 35.63 -30.93 -2.40
N ARG A 169 36.47 -30.35 -3.25
CA ARG A 169 36.98 -28.98 -3.08
C ARG A 169 35.87 -27.95 -3.20
N VAL A 170 34.99 -28.06 -4.21
CA VAL A 170 33.83 -27.16 -4.38
C VAL A 170 32.86 -27.28 -3.24
N LEU A 171 32.61 -28.49 -2.73
CA LEU A 171 31.75 -28.71 -1.57
C LEU A 171 32.31 -28.02 -0.30
N ALA A 172 33.59 -28.17 -0.05
CA ALA A 172 34.29 -27.53 1.08
C ALA A 172 34.26 -25.99 0.96
N GLN A 173 34.48 -25.46 -0.24
CA GLN A 173 34.37 -24.02 -0.51
C GLN A 173 32.95 -23.48 -0.28
N ALA A 174 31.94 -24.20 -0.76
CA ALA A 174 30.53 -23.81 -0.56
C ALA A 174 30.17 -23.78 0.95
N ALA A 175 30.57 -24.80 1.69
CA ALA A 175 30.35 -24.86 3.13
C ALA A 175 31.07 -23.72 3.88
N PHE A 176 32.31 -23.42 3.49
CA PHE A 176 33.08 -22.32 4.08
C PHE A 176 32.44 -20.95 3.79
N ILE A 177 32.05 -20.70 2.55
CA ILE A 177 31.36 -19.45 2.16
C ILE A 177 30.06 -19.31 2.92
N ALA A 178 29.26 -20.39 3.04
CA ALA A 178 28.02 -20.38 3.79
C ALA A 178 28.24 -20.02 5.26
N LEU A 179 29.24 -20.62 5.90
CA LEU A 179 29.62 -20.37 7.29
C LEU A 179 30.05 -18.92 7.51
N VAL A 180 30.98 -18.42 6.67
CA VAL A 180 31.47 -17.03 6.76
C VAL A 180 30.34 -16.04 6.54
N THR A 181 29.49 -16.28 5.52
CA THR A 181 28.33 -15.40 5.24
C THR A 181 27.34 -15.38 6.40
N LEU A 182 27.04 -16.52 7.01
CA LEU A 182 26.18 -16.59 8.20
C LEU A 182 26.78 -15.86 9.41
N LEU A 183 28.08 -15.95 9.61
CA LEU A 183 28.76 -15.21 10.68
C LEU A 183 28.73 -13.70 10.44
N ILE A 184 29.01 -13.26 9.22
CA ILE A 184 28.92 -11.83 8.85
C ILE A 184 27.50 -11.31 9.06
N ILE A 185 26.48 -12.02 8.56
CA ILE A 185 25.08 -11.63 8.73
C ILE A 185 24.69 -11.56 10.22
N ARG A 186 25.12 -12.56 11.00
CA ARG A 186 24.83 -12.60 12.43
C ARG A 186 25.46 -11.43 13.20
N TRP A 187 26.69 -11.08 12.90
CA TRP A 187 27.43 -10.04 13.62
C TRP A 187 27.15 -8.64 13.09
N SER A 188 27.08 -8.48 11.77
CA SER A 188 26.95 -7.17 11.13
C SER A 188 25.52 -6.68 10.97
N ILE A 189 24.51 -7.57 10.97
CA ILE A 189 23.10 -7.18 10.69
C ILE A 189 22.18 -7.61 11.83
N VAL A 190 22.15 -8.90 12.17
CA VAL A 190 21.15 -9.44 13.12
C VAL A 190 21.43 -8.97 14.54
N GLY A 191 22.70 -8.92 14.94
CA GLY A 191 23.12 -8.48 16.26
C GLY A 191 22.71 -7.03 16.57
N PRO A 192 23.10 -6.06 15.74
CA PRO A 192 22.72 -4.65 15.89
C PRO A 192 21.21 -4.44 15.86
N ILE A 193 20.49 -5.05 14.90
CA ILE A 193 19.01 -4.94 14.81
C ILE A 193 18.34 -5.49 16.08
N ALA A 194 18.82 -6.63 16.61
CA ALA A 194 18.26 -7.21 17.83
C ALA A 194 18.54 -6.33 19.07
N ARG A 195 19.69 -5.63 19.12
CA ARG A 195 20.02 -4.65 20.17
C ARG A 195 19.13 -3.43 20.08
N THR A 196 18.95 -2.87 18.88
CA THR A 196 18.06 -1.72 18.63
C THR A 196 16.60 -2.07 18.97
N ALA A 197 16.12 -3.24 18.58
CA ALA A 197 14.76 -3.68 18.88
C ALA A 197 14.52 -3.90 20.38
N ARG A 198 15.52 -4.35 21.14
CA ARG A 198 15.44 -4.45 22.61
C ARG A 198 15.42 -3.07 23.26
N TRP A 199 16.29 -2.18 22.84
CA TRP A 199 16.35 -0.82 23.34
C TRP A 199 15.04 -0.03 23.05
N VAL A 200 14.47 -0.13 21.85
CA VAL A 200 13.16 0.46 21.54
C VAL A 200 12.05 -0.12 22.41
N ARG A 201 12.11 -1.43 22.73
CA ARG A 201 11.15 -2.07 23.63
C ARG A 201 11.28 -1.59 25.07
N GLU A 202 12.51 -1.38 25.55
CA GLU A 202 12.81 -0.84 26.88
C GLU A 202 12.36 0.62 27.02
N LEU A 203 12.56 1.44 25.98
CA LEU A 203 12.02 2.80 25.89
C LEU A 203 10.48 2.82 25.94
N ARG A 204 9.83 1.87 25.27
CA ARG A 204 8.37 1.73 25.31
C ARG A 204 7.82 1.40 26.70
N VAL A 205 8.59 0.70 27.52
CA VAL A 205 8.21 0.32 28.90
C VAL A 205 8.63 1.36 29.94
N GLY A 206 9.26 2.49 29.51
CA GLY A 206 9.61 3.60 30.41
C GLY A 206 10.87 3.36 31.26
N LYS A 207 11.68 2.34 30.95
CA LYS A 207 12.99 2.16 31.59
C LYS A 207 14.03 3.04 30.90
N ARG A 208 14.70 3.91 31.64
CA ARG A 208 15.90 4.62 31.17
C ARG A 208 17.00 3.58 30.94
N GLY A 209 17.08 3.07 29.71
CA GLY A 209 18.16 2.19 29.28
C GLY A 209 19.46 2.99 29.08
N GLU A 210 20.60 2.43 29.52
CA GLU A 210 21.89 2.96 29.14
C GLU A 210 22.03 3.09 27.63
N ARG A 211 22.71 4.15 27.16
CA ARG A 211 22.97 4.41 25.73
C ARG A 211 23.46 3.15 25.04
N SER A 212 22.75 2.71 24.03
CA SER A 212 23.18 1.54 23.26
C SER A 212 24.48 1.90 22.55
N GLY A 213 25.53 1.04 22.66
CA GLY A 213 26.82 1.23 21.99
C GLY A 213 26.78 1.15 20.46
N LEU A 214 25.65 1.55 19.84
CA LEU A 214 25.43 1.62 18.39
C LEU A 214 26.04 2.89 17.77
N GLU A 215 26.41 3.86 18.59
CA GLU A 215 27.05 5.12 18.12
C GLU A 215 28.46 4.87 17.54
N ASP A 216 29.09 3.74 17.86
CA ASP A 216 30.44 3.39 17.39
C ASP A 216 30.45 2.56 16.08
N GLU A 217 29.31 2.09 15.58
CA GLU A 217 29.24 1.30 14.35
C GLU A 217 28.81 2.19 13.17
N ASP A 218 29.73 2.54 12.27
CA ASP A 218 29.54 3.47 11.13
C ASP A 218 28.31 3.15 10.23
N LEU A 219 27.97 1.87 10.07
CA LEU A 219 26.88 1.43 9.19
C LEU A 219 25.48 1.71 9.78
N PHE A 220 25.34 1.78 11.11
CA PHE A 220 24.07 1.97 11.81
C PHE A 220 23.94 3.33 12.51
N LYS A 221 24.96 4.19 12.38
CA LYS A 221 24.98 5.53 12.94
C LYS A 221 23.78 6.39 12.52
N PRO A 222 23.35 6.42 11.24
CA PRO A 222 22.14 7.15 10.84
C PRO A 222 20.87 6.59 11.51
N LEU A 223 20.75 5.27 11.62
CA LEU A 223 19.62 4.62 12.27
C LEU A 223 19.62 4.88 13.79
N ALA A 224 20.79 4.87 14.45
CA ALA A 224 20.93 5.17 15.86
C ALA A 224 20.58 6.62 16.16
N GLN A 225 20.97 7.57 15.29
CA GLN A 225 20.62 8.99 15.38
C GLN A 225 19.10 9.19 15.22
N GLU A 226 18.48 8.54 14.24
CA GLU A 226 17.04 8.62 13.99
C GLU A 226 16.23 8.04 15.16
N VAL A 227 16.64 6.87 15.67
CA VAL A 227 15.98 6.27 16.84
C VAL A 227 16.19 7.12 18.12
N THR A 228 17.33 7.80 18.25
CA THR A 228 17.57 8.72 19.37
C THR A 228 16.71 9.98 19.24
N HIS A 229 16.52 10.48 18.02
CA HIS A 229 15.64 11.61 17.72
C HIS A 229 14.18 11.26 17.99
N LEU A 230 13.76 10.06 17.55
CA LEU A 230 12.44 9.50 17.83
C LEU A 230 12.19 9.30 19.32
N ALA A 231 13.22 8.85 20.07
CA ALA A 231 13.15 8.69 21.51
C ALA A 231 12.98 10.03 22.24
N LYS A 232 13.74 11.07 21.85
CA LYS A 232 13.59 12.43 22.37
C LYS A 232 12.23 13.03 22.01
N SER A 233 11.74 12.80 20.79
CA SER A 233 10.41 13.23 20.36
C SER A 233 9.31 12.49 21.14
N LEU A 234 9.49 11.21 21.43
CA LEU A 234 8.56 10.41 22.25
C LEU A 234 8.58 10.84 23.74
N GLU A 235 9.75 11.18 24.29
CA GLU A 235 9.87 11.76 25.64
C GLU A 235 9.25 13.14 25.71
N ALA A 236 9.47 13.99 24.72
CA ALA A 236 8.81 15.30 24.62
C ALA A 236 7.29 15.17 24.46
N ALA A 237 6.83 14.22 23.61
CA ALA A 237 5.42 13.93 23.45
C ALA A 237 4.80 13.32 24.72
N ARG A 238 5.53 12.48 25.47
CA ARG A 238 5.09 11.97 26.77
C ARG A 238 5.06 13.06 27.84
N ALA A 239 6.08 13.89 27.92
CA ALA A 239 6.10 15.01 28.85
C ALA A 239 4.97 16.01 28.54
N ALA A 240 4.70 16.27 27.26
CA ALA A 240 3.56 17.07 26.82
C ALA A 240 2.23 16.37 27.15
N ALA A 241 2.14 15.06 26.96
CA ALA A 241 0.95 14.27 27.31
C ALA A 241 0.75 14.12 28.84
N GLU A 242 1.82 14.04 29.60
CA GLU A 242 1.76 14.04 31.09
C GLU A 242 1.42 15.43 31.63
N GLU A 243 1.92 16.49 31.04
CA GLU A 243 1.52 17.86 31.35
C GLU A 243 0.08 18.13 30.91
N GLU A 244 -0.31 17.65 29.73
CA GLU A 244 -1.69 17.69 29.27
C GLU A 244 -2.63 16.82 30.14
N ALA A 245 -2.16 15.66 30.62
CA ALA A 245 -2.92 14.83 31.58
C ALA A 245 -3.03 15.51 32.96
N ARG A 246 -1.99 16.22 33.38
CA ARG A 246 -1.97 17.01 34.63
C ARG A 246 -2.85 18.25 34.52
N LEU A 247 -2.87 18.88 33.35
CA LEU A 247 -3.82 19.95 33.01
C LEU A 247 -5.25 19.40 32.90
N ARG A 248 -5.41 18.13 32.48
CA ARG A 248 -6.69 17.41 32.45
C ARG A 248 -7.20 17.01 33.83
N GLU A 249 -6.35 16.59 34.75
CA GLU A 249 -6.71 16.32 36.16
C GLU A 249 -7.15 17.60 36.89
N SER A 250 -6.61 18.77 36.50
CA SER A 250 -7.07 20.08 37.01
C SER A 250 -8.29 20.63 36.28
N ALA A 251 -8.74 20.05 35.16
CA ALA A 251 -9.86 20.47 34.35
C ALA A 251 -10.75 19.26 34.00
N ASP A 252 -11.54 18.84 34.98
CA ASP A 252 -12.60 17.81 34.88
C ASP A 252 -13.77 18.28 33.99
N SER A 253 -13.52 18.90 32.85
CA SER A 253 -14.52 19.39 31.93
C SER A 253 -14.29 18.98 30.49
N LEU A 254 -15.20 18.16 29.99
CA LEU A 254 -15.40 17.89 28.57
C LEU A 254 -15.42 19.22 27.77
N TRP A 255 -14.98 19.16 26.51
CA TRP A 255 -15.17 20.29 25.61
C TRP A 255 -16.65 20.48 25.33
N THR A 256 -17.17 21.67 25.70
CA THR A 256 -18.54 22.10 25.48
C THR A 256 -18.56 23.33 24.56
N PRO A 257 -19.74 23.73 24.03
CA PRO A 257 -19.85 24.99 23.28
C PRO A 257 -19.34 26.20 24.07
N GLU A 258 -19.64 26.26 25.38
CA GLU A 258 -19.25 27.36 26.28
C GLU A 258 -17.71 27.40 26.45
N ARG A 259 -17.08 26.25 26.65
CA ARG A 259 -15.61 26.16 26.75
C ARG A 259 -14.95 26.56 25.43
N LEU A 260 -15.49 26.11 24.29
CA LEU A 260 -15.04 26.52 22.97
C LEU A 260 -15.12 28.04 22.81
N ARG A 261 -16.23 28.66 23.19
CA ARG A 261 -16.42 30.10 23.12
C ARG A 261 -15.36 30.87 23.90
N LEU A 262 -15.09 30.48 25.15
CA LEU A 262 -14.05 31.13 25.98
C LEU A 262 -12.65 30.95 25.36
N HIS A 263 -12.33 29.76 24.89
CA HIS A 263 -11.06 29.44 24.25
C HIS A 263 -10.82 30.25 22.97
N VAL A 264 -11.80 30.26 22.07
CA VAL A 264 -11.75 31.00 20.80
C VAL A 264 -11.60 32.50 21.04
N ARG A 265 -12.37 33.06 22.01
CA ARG A 265 -12.24 34.46 22.38
C ARG A 265 -10.83 34.82 22.84
N SER A 266 -10.20 33.95 23.62
CA SER A 266 -8.82 34.11 24.08
C SER A 266 -7.81 34.03 22.93
N LYS A 267 -7.96 33.07 22.00
CA LYS A 267 -7.02 32.82 20.90
C LYS A 267 -7.15 33.83 19.77
N LEU A 268 -8.36 34.24 19.43
CA LEU A 268 -8.57 35.29 18.42
C LEU A 268 -8.12 36.67 18.89
N GLY A 269 -8.23 36.97 20.20
CA GLY A 269 -7.77 38.27 20.73
C GLY A 269 -8.48 39.48 20.11
N GLY A 270 -9.74 39.31 19.65
CA GLY A 270 -10.54 40.32 18.97
C GLY A 270 -10.36 40.39 17.45
N ARG A 271 -9.52 39.50 16.85
CA ARG A 271 -9.38 39.40 15.38
C ARG A 271 -10.67 38.90 14.75
N PRO A 272 -11.12 39.48 13.63
CA PRO A 272 -12.29 39.02 12.90
C PRO A 272 -12.05 37.63 12.30
N PHE A 273 -13.08 36.78 12.34
CA PHE A 273 -13.03 35.39 11.86
C PHE A 273 -14.02 35.18 10.72
N PHE A 274 -13.52 34.64 9.63
CA PHE A 274 -14.26 34.38 8.40
C PHE A 274 -14.29 32.88 8.10
N VAL A 275 -15.44 32.35 7.74
CA VAL A 275 -15.61 30.98 7.28
C VAL A 275 -16.08 31.01 5.84
N VAL A 276 -15.53 30.16 4.99
CA VAL A 276 -15.98 29.97 3.62
C VAL A 276 -16.34 28.52 3.40
N SER A 277 -17.58 28.24 2.98
CA SER A 277 -18.05 26.91 2.62
C SER A 277 -18.98 26.94 1.41
N ASN A 278 -19.12 25.79 0.72
CA ASN A 278 -20.07 25.71 -0.39
C ASN A 278 -21.52 25.76 0.10
N ARG A 279 -21.83 25.10 1.22
CA ARG A 279 -23.18 25.08 1.81
C ARG A 279 -23.34 26.14 2.87
N GLU A 280 -24.47 26.80 2.83
CA GLU A 280 -24.91 27.77 3.84
C GLU A 280 -25.44 27.09 5.11
N PRO A 281 -25.29 27.73 6.29
CA PRO A 281 -25.83 27.21 7.54
C PRO A 281 -27.38 27.36 7.65
N TYR A 282 -27.96 28.33 6.98
CA TYR A 282 -29.39 28.63 6.99
C TYR A 282 -29.86 28.86 5.55
N MET A 283 -30.79 28.06 5.07
CA MET A 283 -31.35 28.12 3.73
C MET A 283 -32.82 28.55 3.82
N HIS A 284 -33.24 29.51 3.00
CA HIS A 284 -34.61 29.98 2.93
C HIS A 284 -35.28 29.36 1.71
N VAL A 285 -36.38 28.65 1.93
CA VAL A 285 -37.13 27.97 0.90
C VAL A 285 -38.60 28.30 0.95
N TYR A 286 -39.24 28.34 -0.23
CA TYR A 286 -40.67 28.49 -0.28
C TYR A 286 -41.43 27.20 0.02
N ARG A 287 -42.31 27.24 1.02
CA ARG A 287 -43.34 26.22 1.18
C ARG A 287 -44.74 26.86 0.88
N GLY A 288 -45.14 26.69 -0.34
CA GLY A 288 -46.32 27.39 -0.85
C GLY A 288 -46.06 28.91 -0.98
N LYS A 289 -46.67 29.72 -0.13
CA LYS A 289 -46.51 31.20 -0.10
C LYS A 289 -45.68 31.68 1.10
N VAL A 290 -45.22 30.75 1.96
CA VAL A 290 -44.47 31.07 3.17
C VAL A 290 -43.02 30.75 2.95
N VAL A 291 -42.12 31.66 3.37
CA VAL A 291 -40.68 31.40 3.45
C VAL A 291 -40.39 30.66 4.73
N GLU A 292 -39.83 29.50 4.62
CA GLU A 292 -39.39 28.67 5.76
C GLU A 292 -37.86 28.61 5.81
N VAL A 293 -37.31 28.71 7.00
CA VAL A 293 -35.85 28.53 7.21
C VAL A 293 -35.55 27.07 7.46
N THR A 294 -34.67 26.51 6.64
CA THR A 294 -34.21 25.16 6.79
C THR A 294 -32.74 25.18 7.23
N VAL A 295 -32.42 24.48 8.32
CA VAL A 295 -31.04 24.26 8.76
C VAL A 295 -30.59 22.93 8.18
N PRO A 296 -29.62 22.94 7.21
CA PRO A 296 -29.10 21.69 6.68
C PRO A 296 -28.42 20.87 7.76
N ALA A 297 -28.71 19.59 7.82
CA ALA A 297 -28.05 18.67 8.73
C ALA A 297 -26.55 18.60 8.39
N SER A 298 -25.70 19.24 9.21
CA SER A 298 -24.26 19.31 8.96
C SER A 298 -23.48 19.40 10.26
N GLY A 299 -22.58 18.44 10.50
CA GLY A 299 -21.62 18.51 11.61
C GLY A 299 -20.74 19.76 11.55
N LEU A 300 -20.52 20.31 10.35
CA LEU A 300 -19.75 21.54 10.16
C LEU A 300 -20.44 22.75 10.80
N VAL A 301 -21.74 22.89 10.64
CA VAL A 301 -22.52 23.98 11.29
C VAL A 301 -22.40 23.86 12.80
N THR A 302 -22.61 22.66 13.34
CA THR A 302 -22.45 22.38 14.78
C THR A 302 -21.06 22.75 15.32
N ALA A 303 -20.01 22.55 14.53
CA ALA A 303 -18.63 22.88 14.91
C ALA A 303 -18.34 24.38 14.91
N LEU A 304 -18.73 25.06 13.84
CA LEU A 304 -18.25 26.41 13.54
C LEU A 304 -19.19 27.52 14.03
N GLU A 305 -20.49 27.24 14.15
CA GLU A 305 -21.46 28.22 14.61
C GLU A 305 -21.13 28.79 16.01
N PRO A 306 -20.73 27.99 17.02
CA PRO A 306 -20.31 28.53 18.32
C PRO A 306 -19.13 29.50 18.24
N ILE A 307 -18.20 29.29 17.28
CA ILE A 307 -17.09 30.20 17.03
C ILE A 307 -17.61 31.52 16.51
N LEU A 308 -18.38 31.47 15.42
CA LEU A 308 -18.91 32.67 14.75
C LEU A 308 -19.83 33.49 15.64
N ARG A 309 -20.66 32.85 16.45
CA ARG A 309 -21.49 33.53 17.49
C ARG A 309 -20.61 34.27 18.49
N THR A 310 -19.46 33.70 18.87
CA THR A 310 -18.54 34.30 19.87
C THR A 310 -17.82 35.51 19.37
N CYS A 311 -17.31 35.47 18.13
CA CYS A 311 -16.52 36.55 17.54
C CYS A 311 -17.31 37.47 16.62
N GLN A 312 -18.63 37.27 16.49
CA GLN A 312 -19.50 37.98 15.56
C GLN A 312 -18.97 37.92 14.12
N GLY A 313 -18.42 36.77 13.74
CA GLY A 313 -17.72 36.55 12.47
C GLY A 313 -18.63 36.58 11.26
N THR A 314 -18.05 36.31 10.10
CA THR A 314 -18.79 36.27 8.82
C THR A 314 -18.66 34.87 8.20
N TRP A 315 -19.76 34.30 7.78
CA TRP A 315 -19.82 33.05 7.02
C TRP A 315 -20.19 33.34 5.56
N LEU A 316 -19.27 33.03 4.64
CA LEU A 316 -19.51 33.14 3.19
C LEU A 316 -19.97 31.79 2.65
N ALA A 317 -21.08 31.74 1.96
CA ALA A 317 -21.59 30.51 1.35
C ALA A 317 -22.42 30.77 0.08
N HIS A 318 -22.61 29.72 -0.72
CA HIS A 318 -23.52 29.79 -1.86
C HIS A 318 -24.97 29.82 -1.38
N GLY A 319 -25.73 30.83 -1.80
CA GLY A 319 -27.17 30.91 -1.59
C GLY A 319 -27.89 29.96 -2.57
N SER A 320 -28.37 28.84 -2.05
CA SER A 320 -28.96 27.75 -2.84
C SER A 320 -30.49 27.61 -2.66
N GLY A 321 -31.06 28.28 -1.66
CA GLY A 321 -32.49 28.29 -1.41
C GLY A 321 -33.24 29.20 -2.40
N ASP A 322 -34.42 28.79 -2.81
CA ASP A 322 -35.25 29.52 -3.80
C ASP A 322 -35.76 30.85 -3.26
N ALA A 323 -35.82 31.05 -1.91
CA ALA A 323 -36.19 32.30 -1.26
C ALA A 323 -34.96 33.07 -0.69
N ASP A 324 -33.74 32.62 -0.91
CA ASP A 324 -32.55 33.23 -0.31
C ASP A 324 -32.32 34.67 -0.77
N ARG A 325 -32.60 34.98 -2.04
CA ARG A 325 -32.40 36.33 -2.59
C ARG A 325 -33.28 37.39 -1.93
N GLU A 326 -34.43 37.00 -1.42
CA GLU A 326 -35.37 37.91 -0.77
C GLU A 326 -35.07 38.14 0.71
N SER A 327 -34.18 37.31 1.28
CA SER A 327 -33.86 37.35 2.72
C SER A 327 -32.58 38.12 3.04
N VAL A 328 -31.87 38.65 2.06
CA VAL A 328 -30.60 39.38 2.23
C VAL A 328 -30.79 40.89 2.05
N ASP A 329 -29.84 41.67 2.57
CA ASP A 329 -29.71 43.11 2.34
C ASP A 329 -29.06 43.44 0.98
N GLU A 330 -28.83 44.75 0.73
CA GLU A 330 -28.20 45.27 -0.51
C GLU A 330 -26.75 44.76 -0.70
N ARG A 331 -26.11 44.25 0.37
CA ARG A 331 -24.77 43.68 0.36
C ARG A 331 -24.77 42.15 0.32
N ASP A 332 -25.90 41.53 0.01
CA ASP A 332 -26.10 40.07 0.03
C ASP A 332 -25.83 39.44 1.41
N CYS A 333 -26.02 40.17 2.48
CA CYS A 333 -25.80 39.78 3.87
C CYS A 333 -27.10 39.61 4.62
N LEU A 334 -27.12 38.72 5.62
CA LEU A 334 -28.14 38.66 6.62
C LEU A 334 -27.58 38.27 7.99
N ARG A 335 -28.26 38.71 9.05
CA ARG A 335 -27.88 38.31 10.42
C ARG A 335 -28.53 37.00 10.79
N VAL A 336 -27.74 36.05 11.30
CA VAL A 336 -28.18 34.72 11.69
C VAL A 336 -27.66 34.34 13.08
N PRO A 337 -28.27 33.35 13.76
CA PRO A 337 -29.53 32.62 13.40
C PRO A 337 -30.75 33.55 13.35
N PRO A 338 -31.84 33.18 12.64
CA PRO A 338 -33.02 34.03 12.52
C PRO A 338 -33.65 34.41 13.85
N ASP A 339 -33.65 33.51 14.82
CA ASP A 339 -34.27 33.69 16.13
C ASP A 339 -33.38 34.47 17.15
N ASP A 340 -32.07 34.46 16.93
CA ASP A 340 -31.05 35.09 17.79
C ASP A 340 -29.84 35.57 16.96
N PRO A 341 -29.96 36.69 16.23
CA PRO A 341 -28.96 37.14 15.28
C PRO A 341 -27.62 37.53 15.91
N GLN A 342 -26.58 36.68 15.78
CA GLN A 342 -25.31 36.87 16.43
C GLN A 342 -24.12 37.06 15.44
N TYR A 343 -24.21 36.53 14.23
CA TYR A 343 -23.13 36.63 13.21
C TYR A 343 -23.70 36.93 11.85
N THR A 344 -22.83 37.19 10.87
CA THR A 344 -23.23 37.56 9.50
C THR A 344 -23.12 36.33 8.56
N LEU A 345 -24.17 36.08 7.77
CA LEU A 345 -24.12 35.19 6.61
C LEU A 345 -24.07 36.07 5.34
N LYS A 346 -22.97 35.96 4.60
CA LYS A 346 -22.78 36.57 3.28
C LYS A 346 -23.06 35.53 2.21
N ARG A 347 -23.99 35.78 1.30
CA ARG A 347 -24.33 34.89 0.21
C ARG A 347 -23.60 35.23 -1.06
N VAL A 348 -23.08 34.22 -1.74
CA VAL A 348 -22.44 34.31 -3.06
C VAL A 348 -23.36 33.63 -4.06
N TRP A 349 -23.77 34.36 -5.09
CA TRP A 349 -24.72 33.87 -6.08
C TRP A 349 -24.00 33.21 -7.25
N LEU A 350 -24.37 31.96 -7.53
CA LEU A 350 -23.91 31.23 -8.72
C LEU A 350 -25.02 31.17 -9.77
N THR A 351 -24.63 31.22 -11.04
CA THR A 351 -25.54 30.85 -12.13
C THR A 351 -25.69 29.33 -12.15
N LYS A 352 -26.71 28.84 -12.83
CA LYS A 352 -26.93 27.42 -12.99
C LYS A 352 -25.75 26.73 -13.71
N GLU A 353 -25.17 27.38 -14.72
CA GLU A 353 -24.02 26.90 -15.47
C GLU A 353 -22.75 26.86 -14.59
N GLU A 354 -22.58 27.84 -13.70
CA GLU A 354 -21.50 27.85 -12.73
C GLU A 354 -21.65 26.69 -11.74
N GLU A 355 -22.85 26.46 -11.21
CA GLU A 355 -23.12 25.35 -10.30
C GLU A 355 -22.93 24.00 -11.01
N GLU A 356 -23.44 23.85 -12.24
CA GLU A 356 -23.25 22.63 -13.04
C GLU A 356 -21.78 22.32 -13.29
N GLY A 357 -20.97 23.29 -13.68
CA GLY A 357 -19.56 23.08 -14.00
C GLY A 357 -18.68 22.96 -12.77
N TYR A 358 -18.85 23.84 -11.78
CA TYR A 358 -18.05 23.89 -10.57
C TYR A 358 -18.39 22.76 -9.61
N TYR A 359 -19.67 22.69 -9.16
CA TYR A 359 -20.07 21.76 -8.10
C TYR A 359 -20.32 20.36 -8.65
N PHE A 360 -21.23 20.21 -9.63
CA PHE A 360 -21.54 18.88 -10.16
C PHE A 360 -20.41 18.34 -11.02
N GLY A 361 -19.83 19.14 -11.92
CA GLY A 361 -18.76 18.73 -12.83
C GLY A 361 -17.42 18.54 -12.13
N PHE A 362 -16.66 19.61 -11.95
CA PHE A 362 -15.28 19.48 -11.50
C PHE A 362 -15.14 18.92 -10.09
N ALA A 363 -15.93 19.40 -9.12
CA ALA A 363 -15.85 18.93 -7.76
C ALA A 363 -16.37 17.48 -7.59
N ASN A 364 -17.55 17.15 -8.11
CA ASN A 364 -18.22 15.88 -7.79
C ASN A 364 -18.09 14.78 -8.85
N GLU A 365 -17.86 15.10 -10.13
CA GLU A 365 -17.48 14.10 -11.14
C GLU A 365 -15.96 13.98 -11.32
N GLY A 366 -15.17 14.98 -10.91
CA GLY A 366 -13.72 15.00 -10.99
C GLY A 366 -13.03 14.65 -9.66
N LEU A 367 -12.98 15.61 -8.72
CA LEU A 367 -12.21 15.48 -7.48
C LEU A 367 -12.76 14.41 -6.53
N TRP A 368 -14.07 14.32 -6.39
CA TRP A 368 -14.70 13.35 -5.47
C TRP A 368 -14.28 11.90 -5.76
N PRO A 369 -14.48 11.36 -6.98
CA PRO A 369 -14.04 9.99 -7.28
C PRO A 369 -12.53 9.83 -7.28
N LEU A 370 -11.77 10.87 -7.69
CA LEU A 370 -10.32 10.87 -7.64
C LEU A 370 -9.79 10.63 -6.22
N CYS A 371 -10.29 11.40 -5.26
CA CYS A 371 -9.80 11.38 -3.89
C CYS A 371 -10.27 10.14 -3.10
N HIS A 372 -11.46 9.61 -3.41
CA HIS A 372 -11.99 8.44 -2.71
C HIS A 372 -11.46 7.10 -3.25
N ILE A 373 -10.80 7.05 -4.41
CA ILE A 373 -10.25 5.80 -5.00
C ILE A 373 -11.28 4.65 -5.02
N ALA A 374 -12.57 4.97 -5.16
CA ALA A 374 -13.66 3.99 -5.15
C ALA A 374 -13.86 3.29 -6.52
N HIS A 375 -12.81 3.19 -7.33
CA HIS A 375 -12.78 2.60 -8.67
C HIS A 375 -13.80 3.19 -9.66
N THR A 376 -14.38 4.35 -9.32
CA THR A 376 -15.19 5.16 -10.24
C THR A 376 -14.27 6.10 -10.98
N ARG A 377 -14.29 6.04 -12.31
CA ARG A 377 -13.41 6.87 -13.15
C ARG A 377 -13.74 8.35 -12.99
N PRO A 378 -12.79 9.19 -12.57
CA PRO A 378 -12.95 10.64 -12.55
C PRO A 378 -13.18 11.20 -13.95
N ILE A 379 -14.01 12.22 -14.06
CA ILE A 379 -14.31 12.92 -15.32
C ILE A 379 -13.80 14.35 -15.21
N PHE A 380 -12.84 14.70 -16.07
CA PHE A 380 -12.26 16.03 -16.14
C PHE A 380 -12.58 16.69 -17.48
N ARG A 381 -13.30 17.81 -17.44
CA ARG A 381 -13.67 18.62 -18.62
C ARG A 381 -13.08 20.03 -18.47
N ALA A 382 -12.46 20.54 -19.51
CA ALA A 382 -11.89 21.90 -19.50
C ALA A 382 -12.94 23.00 -19.23
N ARG A 383 -14.21 22.77 -19.62
CA ARG A 383 -15.32 23.67 -19.31
C ARG A 383 -15.58 23.73 -17.80
N ASP A 384 -15.62 22.57 -17.14
CA ASP A 384 -15.90 22.48 -15.69
C ASP A 384 -14.76 23.10 -14.88
N TRP A 385 -13.52 22.90 -15.31
CA TRP A 385 -12.34 23.57 -14.74
C TRP A 385 -12.45 25.11 -14.81
N LYS A 386 -12.88 25.66 -15.95
CA LYS A 386 -13.08 27.12 -16.09
C LYS A 386 -14.11 27.64 -15.08
N TYR A 387 -15.22 26.91 -14.90
CA TYR A 387 -16.21 27.29 -13.89
C TYR A 387 -15.68 27.14 -12.48
N TYR A 388 -14.89 26.10 -12.20
CA TYR A 388 -14.22 25.95 -10.90
C TYR A 388 -13.31 27.13 -10.57
N GLN A 389 -12.52 27.59 -11.55
CA GLN A 389 -11.69 28.78 -11.41
C GLN A 389 -12.55 30.04 -11.20
N ALA A 390 -13.57 30.26 -12.03
CA ALA A 390 -14.44 31.43 -11.95
C ALA A 390 -15.17 31.53 -10.60
N VAL A 391 -15.68 30.40 -10.08
CA VAL A 391 -16.38 30.38 -8.79
C VAL A 391 -15.41 30.62 -7.64
N ASN A 392 -14.23 29.99 -7.65
CA ASN A 392 -13.20 30.27 -6.63
C ASN A 392 -12.80 31.76 -6.64
N GLN A 393 -12.66 32.37 -7.83
CA GLN A 393 -12.37 33.79 -7.95
C GLN A 393 -13.51 34.68 -7.46
N LYS A 394 -14.79 34.31 -7.73
CA LYS A 394 -15.97 35.01 -7.22
C LYS A 394 -16.02 34.99 -5.69
N PHE A 395 -15.78 33.82 -5.06
CA PHE A 395 -15.71 33.72 -3.60
C PHE A 395 -14.52 34.50 -3.02
N ALA A 396 -13.36 34.44 -3.66
CA ALA A 396 -12.19 35.24 -3.25
C ALA A 396 -12.49 36.73 -3.28
N GLN A 397 -13.15 37.20 -4.33
CA GLN A 397 -13.53 38.62 -4.45
C GLN A 397 -14.50 39.01 -3.33
N ALA A 398 -15.57 38.25 -3.11
CA ALA A 398 -16.55 38.53 -2.07
C ALA A 398 -15.92 38.51 -0.66
N LEU A 399 -14.97 37.58 -0.44
CA LEU A 399 -14.26 37.48 0.84
C LEU A 399 -13.30 38.68 1.06
N VAL A 400 -12.56 39.09 0.03
CA VAL A 400 -11.63 40.24 0.10
C VAL A 400 -12.41 41.54 0.36
N GLU A 401 -13.58 41.71 -0.28
CA GLU A 401 -14.48 42.86 -0.02
C GLU A 401 -14.95 42.94 1.45
N GLU A 402 -15.29 41.79 2.06
CA GLU A 402 -15.67 41.74 3.47
C GLU A 402 -14.48 41.93 4.44
N MET A 403 -13.24 41.73 3.97
CA MET A 403 -12.01 41.93 4.76
C MET A 403 -11.33 43.29 4.52
N GLU A 404 -11.93 44.15 3.69
CA GLU A 404 -11.33 45.50 3.40
C GLU A 404 -11.24 46.33 4.68
N GLY A 405 -10.04 46.81 4.99
CA GLY A 405 -9.76 47.59 6.20
C GLY A 405 -9.68 46.76 7.50
N VAL A 406 -9.70 45.44 7.43
CA VAL A 406 -9.54 44.52 8.57
C VAL A 406 -8.06 44.22 8.80
N GLU A 407 -7.57 44.48 10.01
CA GLU A 407 -6.22 44.08 10.42
C GLU A 407 -6.19 42.59 10.79
N GLU A 408 -5.22 41.84 10.25
CA GLU A 408 -4.97 40.43 10.52
C GLU A 408 -6.26 39.52 10.48
N PRO A 409 -7.02 39.50 9.39
CA PRO A 409 -8.19 38.65 9.30
C PRO A 409 -7.82 37.17 9.37
N VAL A 410 -8.65 36.37 10.07
CA VAL A 410 -8.47 34.92 10.20
C VAL A 410 -9.54 34.23 9.37
N VAL A 411 -9.10 33.46 8.37
CA VAL A 411 -9.96 32.82 7.37
C VAL A 411 -9.86 31.31 7.47
N LEU A 412 -11.01 30.63 7.56
CA LEU A 412 -11.12 29.17 7.51
C LEU A 412 -11.94 28.75 6.30
N VAL A 413 -11.25 28.24 5.29
CA VAL A 413 -11.85 27.69 4.07
C VAL A 413 -12.21 26.22 4.26
N GLN A 414 -13.39 25.83 3.79
CA GLN A 414 -13.89 24.47 3.94
C GLN A 414 -13.95 23.73 2.62
N ASP A 415 -13.22 22.60 2.60
CA ASP A 415 -13.36 21.51 1.67
C ASP A 415 -12.83 21.74 0.24
N TYR A 416 -12.80 20.65 -0.53
CA TYR A 416 -12.23 20.52 -1.89
C TYR A 416 -12.88 21.41 -2.96
N HIS A 417 -13.96 22.07 -2.62
CA HIS A 417 -14.62 23.03 -3.48
C HIS A 417 -13.77 24.30 -3.73
N PHE A 418 -12.86 24.61 -2.84
CA PHE A 418 -12.14 25.87 -2.79
C PHE A 418 -10.61 25.74 -2.77
N ALA A 419 -10.08 24.75 -3.51
CA ALA A 419 -8.63 24.51 -3.55
C ALA A 419 -7.82 25.72 -4.07
N LEU A 420 -8.41 26.60 -4.89
CA LEU A 420 -7.72 27.78 -5.42
C LEU A 420 -7.86 29.03 -4.52
N LEU A 421 -8.87 29.02 -3.66
CA LEU A 421 -9.24 30.20 -2.86
C LEU A 421 -8.10 30.70 -1.96
N PRO A 422 -7.33 29.85 -1.24
CA PRO A 422 -6.28 30.36 -0.37
C PRO A 422 -5.24 31.22 -1.10
N ARG A 423 -4.77 30.77 -2.27
CA ARG A 423 -3.82 31.51 -3.09
C ARG A 423 -4.40 32.86 -3.55
N LEU A 424 -5.63 32.84 -4.05
CA LEU A 424 -6.33 34.05 -4.53
C LEU A 424 -6.53 35.10 -3.43
N VAL A 425 -6.74 34.68 -2.19
CA VAL A 425 -6.83 35.55 -1.01
C VAL A 425 -5.47 36.10 -0.63
N LYS A 426 -4.44 35.25 -0.54
CA LYS A 426 -3.08 35.68 -0.13
C LYS A 426 -2.42 36.63 -1.13
N GLU A 427 -2.72 36.51 -2.42
CA GLU A 427 -2.23 37.45 -3.44
C GLU A 427 -2.76 38.89 -3.23
N LYS A 428 -3.98 39.02 -2.70
CA LYS A 428 -4.60 40.31 -2.42
C LYS A 428 -4.37 40.80 -1.00
N LEU A 429 -4.36 39.88 -0.05
CA LEU A 429 -4.22 40.16 1.40
C LEU A 429 -3.13 39.27 2.02
N PRO A 430 -1.83 39.57 1.81
CA PRO A 430 -0.74 38.72 2.31
C PRO A 430 -0.73 38.55 3.85
N HIS A 431 -1.28 39.52 4.58
CA HIS A 431 -1.37 39.56 6.05
C HIS A 431 -2.55 38.75 6.62
N ALA A 432 -3.46 38.26 5.77
CA ALA A 432 -4.52 37.37 6.22
C ALA A 432 -3.96 36.02 6.66
N ARG A 433 -4.46 35.46 7.79
CA ARG A 433 -4.19 34.08 8.19
C ARG A 433 -5.23 33.18 7.54
N VAL A 434 -4.81 32.30 6.65
CA VAL A 434 -5.70 31.47 5.86
C VAL A 434 -5.43 30.00 6.14
N ALA A 435 -6.46 29.28 6.61
CA ALA A 435 -6.46 27.82 6.66
C ALA A 435 -7.45 27.26 5.65
N ILE A 436 -7.14 26.09 5.10
CA ILE A 436 -8.11 25.26 4.39
C ILE A 436 -8.18 23.89 5.05
N PHE A 437 -9.39 23.44 5.33
CA PHE A 437 -9.65 22.09 5.82
C PHE A 437 -10.26 21.23 4.72
N TRP A 438 -9.57 20.14 4.35
CA TRP A 438 -9.94 19.22 3.30
C TRP A 438 -10.66 18.01 3.88
N HIS A 439 -11.96 17.88 3.68
CA HIS A 439 -12.81 16.88 4.33
C HIS A 439 -12.81 15.50 3.68
N ILE A 440 -12.35 15.38 2.44
CA ILE A 440 -12.28 14.09 1.74
C ILE A 440 -10.87 13.48 1.87
N PRO A 441 -10.68 12.19 1.59
CA PRO A 441 -9.34 11.61 1.61
C PRO A 441 -8.39 12.34 0.65
N TRP A 442 -7.10 12.39 0.97
CA TRP A 442 -6.08 12.72 -0.02
C TRP A 442 -5.44 11.43 -0.52
N PRO A 443 -5.52 11.12 -1.83
CA PRO A 443 -5.03 9.88 -2.39
C PRO A 443 -3.50 9.87 -2.48
N ASN A 444 -2.91 8.74 -2.87
CA ASN A 444 -1.49 8.69 -3.17
C ASN A 444 -1.15 9.55 -4.41
N PRO A 445 0.13 9.93 -4.61
CA PRO A 445 0.56 10.78 -5.71
C PRO A 445 0.21 10.23 -7.11
N GLU A 446 0.30 8.90 -7.29
CA GLU A 446 0.01 8.26 -8.56
C GLU A 446 -1.46 8.46 -8.96
N ALA A 447 -2.38 8.26 -8.01
CA ALA A 447 -3.81 8.49 -8.26
C ALA A 447 -4.09 9.96 -8.52
N PHE A 448 -3.52 10.89 -7.73
CA PHE A 448 -3.75 12.32 -7.91
C PHE A 448 -3.17 12.85 -9.23
N SER A 449 -2.11 12.25 -9.74
CA SER A 449 -1.42 12.66 -10.97
C SER A 449 -2.28 12.60 -12.23
N ILE A 450 -3.40 11.84 -12.22
CA ILE A 450 -4.33 11.81 -13.36
C ILE A 450 -5.15 13.10 -13.51
N CYS A 451 -5.17 13.99 -12.50
CA CYS A 451 -5.82 15.27 -12.60
C CYS A 451 -5.04 16.21 -13.54
N PRO A 452 -5.62 16.69 -14.64
CA PRO A 452 -4.91 17.55 -15.59
C PRO A 452 -4.40 18.86 -14.97
N TRP A 453 -5.09 19.38 -13.96
CA TRP A 453 -4.79 20.65 -13.28
C TRP A 453 -4.23 20.45 -11.88
N GLN A 454 -3.53 19.33 -11.66
CA GLN A 454 -2.94 19.01 -10.36
C GLN A 454 -2.00 20.11 -9.84
N ARG A 455 -1.21 20.74 -10.73
CA ARG A 455 -0.28 21.82 -10.36
C ARG A 455 -1.01 23.05 -9.85
N ASP A 456 -2.06 23.46 -10.55
CA ASP A 456 -2.87 24.63 -10.17
C ASP A 456 -3.58 24.40 -8.82
N LEU A 457 -4.15 23.18 -8.62
CA LEU A 457 -4.80 22.82 -7.36
C LEU A 457 -3.82 22.84 -6.18
N LEU A 458 -2.66 22.23 -6.35
CA LEU A 458 -1.62 22.21 -5.30
C LEU A 458 -1.07 23.61 -5.01
N ASP A 459 -0.83 24.41 -6.05
CA ASP A 459 -0.38 25.81 -5.88
C ASP A 459 -1.45 26.64 -5.16
N GLY A 460 -2.72 26.42 -5.50
CA GLY A 460 -3.85 27.07 -4.82
C GLY A 460 -3.92 26.72 -3.33
N LEU A 461 -3.82 25.42 -2.99
CA LEU A 461 -3.79 24.94 -1.61
C LEU A 461 -2.59 25.48 -0.82
N LEU A 462 -1.40 25.53 -1.44
CA LEU A 462 -0.18 26.09 -0.84
C LEU A 462 -0.21 27.63 -0.72
N GLY A 463 -1.30 28.28 -1.07
CA GLY A 463 -1.60 29.65 -0.68
C GLY A 463 -2.08 29.76 0.77
N ALA A 464 -2.53 28.66 1.39
CA ALA A 464 -2.89 28.63 2.80
C ALA A 464 -1.67 28.62 3.72
N ASP A 465 -1.79 29.20 4.91
CA ASP A 465 -0.80 29.08 5.98
C ASP A 465 -0.92 27.72 6.69
N LEU A 466 -2.14 27.12 6.67
CA LEU A 466 -2.44 25.81 7.25
C LEU A 466 -3.34 25.00 6.32
N VAL A 467 -2.90 23.78 5.98
CA VAL A 467 -3.74 22.78 5.30
C VAL A 467 -4.05 21.66 6.27
N GLY A 468 -5.34 21.50 6.58
CA GLY A 468 -5.83 20.49 7.50
C GLY A 468 -6.44 19.27 6.79
N PHE A 469 -6.14 18.07 7.28
CA PHE A 469 -6.74 16.82 6.87
C PHE A 469 -7.28 16.07 8.08
N HIS A 470 -8.03 14.97 7.87
CA HIS A 470 -8.47 14.13 8.99
C HIS A 470 -7.37 13.24 9.55
N LEU A 471 -6.50 12.70 8.70
CA LEU A 471 -5.53 11.68 9.07
C LEU A 471 -4.10 12.10 8.71
N GLN A 472 -3.15 11.63 9.52
CA GLN A 472 -1.72 11.79 9.23
C GLN A 472 -1.32 11.19 7.88
N SER A 473 -1.92 10.06 7.48
CA SER A 473 -1.68 9.44 6.17
C SER A 473 -2.08 10.35 5.01
N HIS A 474 -3.15 11.13 5.15
CA HIS A 474 -3.55 12.12 4.14
C HIS A 474 -2.55 13.28 4.07
N CYS A 475 -2.03 13.73 5.22
CA CYS A 475 -0.95 14.73 5.27
C CYS A 475 0.30 14.23 4.54
N ASN A 476 0.71 12.99 4.81
CA ASN A 476 1.87 12.38 4.17
C ASN A 476 1.68 12.25 2.65
N ASN A 477 0.52 11.77 2.20
CA ASN A 477 0.20 11.66 0.79
C ASN A 477 0.19 13.04 0.10
N PHE A 478 -0.34 14.06 0.77
CA PHE A 478 -0.34 15.43 0.26
C PHE A 478 1.10 15.95 0.08
N LEU A 479 1.93 15.84 1.11
CA LEU A 479 3.34 16.27 1.04
C LEU A 479 4.10 15.54 -0.05
N GLU A 480 3.91 14.23 -0.20
CA GLU A 480 4.52 13.44 -1.27
C GLU A 480 4.01 13.86 -2.66
N THR A 481 2.72 14.20 -2.78
CA THR A 481 2.15 14.71 -4.02
C THR A 481 2.77 16.06 -4.40
N VAL A 482 2.94 16.95 -3.43
CA VAL A 482 3.59 18.26 -3.62
C VAL A 482 5.05 18.10 -4.06
N ASP A 483 5.82 17.28 -3.34
CA ASP A 483 7.23 17.02 -3.60
C ASP A 483 7.48 16.50 -5.03
N ARG A 484 6.61 15.61 -5.51
CA ARG A 484 6.70 15.05 -6.87
C ARG A 484 6.22 15.99 -7.97
N THR A 485 5.35 16.95 -7.66
CA THR A 485 4.62 17.71 -8.69
C THR A 485 5.13 19.14 -8.83
N LEU A 486 5.51 19.76 -7.72
CA LEU A 486 5.89 21.17 -7.67
C LEU A 486 7.37 21.34 -7.28
N GLU A 487 7.98 22.39 -7.79
CA GLU A 487 9.27 22.86 -7.28
C GLU A 487 9.04 23.59 -5.95
N SER A 488 9.34 22.90 -4.85
CA SER A 488 9.10 23.35 -3.48
C SER A 488 10.05 22.65 -2.51
N ARG A 489 10.20 23.21 -1.31
CA ARG A 489 10.96 22.58 -0.24
C ARG A 489 10.02 21.94 0.78
N VAL A 490 9.96 20.61 0.80
CA VAL A 490 9.16 19.87 1.77
C VAL A 490 9.99 19.55 3.00
N ASN A 491 9.48 19.92 4.18
CA ASN A 491 10.06 19.57 5.47
C ASN A 491 9.21 18.46 6.12
N TRP A 492 9.72 17.24 6.05
CA TRP A 492 9.05 16.05 6.57
C TRP A 492 9.00 15.95 8.10
N GLU A 493 9.93 16.63 8.80
CA GLU A 493 9.95 16.64 10.26
C GLU A 493 8.89 17.60 10.83
N ARG A 494 8.70 18.74 10.16
CA ARG A 494 7.73 19.77 10.56
C ARG A 494 6.40 19.67 9.86
N PHE A 495 6.27 18.77 8.88
CA PHE A 495 5.10 18.67 8.01
C PHE A 495 4.74 20.03 7.39
N SER A 496 5.68 20.62 6.71
CA SER A 496 5.51 21.94 6.08
C SER A 496 6.11 22.00 4.69
N VAL A 497 5.60 22.91 3.88
CA VAL A 497 6.05 23.19 2.51
C VAL A 497 6.43 24.66 2.41
N GLU A 498 7.64 24.92 1.95
CA GLU A 498 8.11 26.25 1.59
C GLU A 498 8.13 26.40 0.07
N ARG A 499 7.37 27.37 -0.47
CA ARG A 499 7.29 27.65 -1.89
C ARG A 499 7.11 29.16 -2.16
N GLY A 500 8.01 29.73 -2.96
CA GLY A 500 7.97 31.16 -3.31
C GLY A 500 8.06 32.11 -2.11
N GLY A 501 8.76 31.70 -1.04
CA GLY A 501 8.86 32.47 0.20
C GLY A 501 7.63 32.38 1.10
N HIS A 502 6.67 31.50 0.81
CA HIS A 502 5.51 31.23 1.66
C HIS A 502 5.65 29.86 2.32
N LEU A 503 5.38 29.79 3.63
CA LEU A 503 5.39 28.56 4.42
C LEU A 503 3.95 28.08 4.66
N THR A 504 3.66 26.87 4.26
CA THR A 504 2.38 26.18 4.53
C THR A 504 2.62 25.04 5.50
N GLU A 505 1.92 25.04 6.63
CA GLU A 505 1.89 23.89 7.54
C GLU A 505 0.80 22.88 7.15
N VAL A 506 1.07 21.58 7.33
CA VAL A 506 0.14 20.50 7.01
C VAL A 506 -0.11 19.67 8.27
N ARG A 507 -1.34 19.64 8.77
CA ARG A 507 -1.67 19.03 10.07
C ARG A 507 -2.90 18.12 9.99
N PRO A 508 -2.95 17.03 10.79
CA PRO A 508 -4.14 16.22 10.95
C PRO A 508 -5.05 16.79 12.03
N PHE A 509 -6.34 16.91 11.70
CA PHE A 509 -7.41 17.28 12.64
C PHE A 509 -8.59 16.32 12.41
N PRO A 510 -8.69 15.22 13.14
CA PRO A 510 -9.76 14.24 12.97
C PRO A 510 -11.10 14.82 13.46
N ILE A 511 -11.99 15.19 12.52
CA ILE A 511 -13.31 15.74 12.84
C ILE A 511 -14.18 14.73 13.60
N SER A 512 -15.03 15.21 14.49
CA SER A 512 -15.90 14.38 15.30
C SER A 512 -17.34 14.93 15.35
N VAL A 513 -18.13 14.44 16.31
CA VAL A 513 -19.52 14.82 16.53
C VAL A 513 -19.69 15.47 17.89
N ALA A 514 -20.80 16.18 18.10
CA ALA A 514 -21.15 16.69 19.42
C ALA A 514 -21.45 15.52 20.38
N SER A 515 -20.92 15.57 21.58
CA SER A 515 -21.30 14.62 22.63
C SER A 515 -22.70 14.97 23.16
N GLY A 516 -23.60 14.01 23.21
CA GLY A 516 -25.03 14.14 23.32
C GLY A 516 -25.66 14.67 24.61
N ASP A 517 -25.06 15.65 25.29
CA ASP A 517 -25.66 16.37 26.43
C ASP A 517 -25.97 17.85 26.11
N THR A 518 -26.37 18.15 24.88
CA THR A 518 -26.98 19.46 24.64
C THR A 518 -28.43 19.42 25.11
N GLY A 519 -28.68 20.05 26.25
CA GLY A 519 -29.96 20.08 26.97
C GLY A 519 -31.17 20.65 26.23
N GLU A 520 -31.14 20.76 24.90
CA GLU A 520 -32.27 21.25 24.09
C GLU A 520 -33.18 20.12 23.56
N LEU A 521 -32.94 18.84 23.92
CA LEU A 521 -33.72 17.70 23.43
C LEU A 521 -34.23 16.74 24.51
N GLU A 522 -34.46 17.22 25.73
CA GLU A 522 -35.19 16.47 26.77
C GLU A 522 -36.71 16.47 26.55
N GLY A 523 -37.18 16.29 25.34
CA GLY A 523 -38.54 15.87 25.05
C GLY A 523 -38.62 14.35 25.12
N SER A 524 -39.03 13.82 26.29
CA SER A 524 -39.51 12.45 26.54
C SER A 524 -39.31 11.41 25.44
N LEU A 525 -38.07 10.90 25.29
CA LEU A 525 -37.83 9.66 24.54
C LEU A 525 -38.27 8.47 25.39
N PRO A 526 -38.93 7.45 24.82
CA PRO A 526 -39.36 6.28 25.59
C PRO A 526 -38.20 5.61 26.30
N SER A 527 -38.46 5.12 27.49
CA SER A 527 -37.47 4.61 28.44
C SER A 527 -36.84 3.26 28.09
N SER A 528 -37.21 2.63 26.98
CA SER A 528 -36.68 1.32 26.58
C SER A 528 -36.36 1.22 25.08
N PRO A 529 -35.10 0.97 24.72
CA PRO A 529 -34.68 0.74 23.31
C PRO A 529 -35.44 -0.40 22.61
N TYR A 530 -35.86 -1.41 23.37
CA TYR A 530 -36.65 -2.55 22.89
C TYR A 530 -38.05 -2.18 22.40
N LEU A 531 -38.74 -1.31 23.13
CA LEU A 531 -40.07 -0.85 22.74
C LEU A 531 -40.02 0.04 21.50
N ASP A 532 -38.95 0.83 21.37
CA ASP A 532 -38.71 1.64 20.18
C ASP A 532 -38.43 0.79 18.94
N ARG A 533 -37.63 -0.30 19.06
CA ARG A 533 -37.34 -1.23 17.95
C ARG A 533 -38.61 -1.87 17.39
N ALA A 534 -39.43 -2.45 18.26
CA ALA A 534 -40.64 -3.12 17.84
C ALA A 534 -41.62 -2.16 17.15
N ALA A 535 -41.73 -0.91 17.66
CA ALA A 535 -42.54 0.13 17.05
C ALA A 535 -42.00 0.53 15.67
N LEU A 536 -40.72 0.82 15.56
CA LEU A 536 -40.06 1.21 14.28
C LEU A 536 -40.18 0.11 13.21
N LEU A 537 -39.97 -1.14 13.56
CA LEU A 537 -40.11 -2.26 12.62
C LEU A 537 -41.56 -2.46 12.18
N LYS A 538 -42.52 -2.30 13.13
CA LYS A 538 -43.96 -2.40 12.85
C LYS A 538 -44.41 -1.31 11.88
N ASP A 539 -43.91 -0.08 12.01
CA ASP A 539 -44.20 1.03 11.09
C ASP A 539 -43.79 0.67 9.62
N HIS A 540 -42.86 -0.27 9.44
CA HIS A 540 -42.45 -0.81 8.16
C HIS A 540 -43.06 -2.15 7.81
N GLY A 541 -44.01 -2.66 8.61
CA GLY A 541 -44.65 -3.94 8.39
C GLY A 541 -43.75 -5.14 8.59
N VAL A 542 -42.73 -5.03 9.46
CA VAL A 542 -41.72 -6.04 9.71
C VAL A 542 -41.68 -6.42 11.19
N GLU A 543 -41.53 -7.71 11.45
CA GLU A 543 -41.29 -8.28 12.79
C GLU A 543 -39.92 -8.94 12.80
N ALA A 544 -39.02 -8.51 13.70
CA ALA A 544 -37.72 -9.16 13.89
C ALA A 544 -37.21 -8.94 15.34
N THR A 545 -36.40 -9.88 15.81
CA THR A 545 -35.75 -9.84 17.13
C THR A 545 -34.56 -8.86 17.12
N PHE A 546 -33.78 -8.85 16.05
CA PHE A 546 -32.59 -8.04 15.89
C PHE A 546 -32.75 -7.04 14.75
N MET A 547 -32.22 -5.85 14.95
CA MET A 547 -32.21 -4.78 13.96
C MET A 547 -30.79 -4.26 13.72
N GLY A 548 -30.33 -4.35 12.49
CA GLY A 548 -29.16 -3.62 12.01
C GLY A 548 -29.55 -2.28 11.40
N ILE A 549 -28.64 -1.30 11.43
CA ILE A 549 -28.85 0.02 10.83
C ILE A 549 -27.69 0.44 9.94
N GLY A 550 -27.99 1.04 8.81
CA GLY A 550 -27.06 1.79 7.96
C GLY A 550 -27.65 3.14 7.63
N VAL A 551 -26.85 4.19 7.75
CA VAL A 551 -27.29 5.57 7.44
C VAL A 551 -26.26 6.20 6.52
N ASP A 552 -26.67 6.54 5.30
CA ASP A 552 -25.78 7.15 4.33
C ASP A 552 -26.56 8.06 3.38
N ARG A 553 -25.87 9.00 2.76
CA ARG A 553 -26.31 9.49 1.45
C ARG A 553 -26.10 8.38 0.44
N VAL A 554 -26.98 8.26 -0.53
CA VAL A 554 -26.78 7.30 -1.63
C VAL A 554 -25.61 7.78 -2.49
N ASP A 555 -24.44 7.20 -2.21
CA ASP A 555 -23.16 7.53 -2.84
C ASP A 555 -22.35 6.24 -3.01
N TYR A 556 -21.73 6.06 -4.17
CA TYR A 556 -20.97 4.85 -4.49
C TYR A 556 -19.76 4.63 -3.58
N THR A 557 -19.28 5.68 -2.89
CA THR A 557 -18.20 5.55 -1.92
C THR A 557 -18.63 4.89 -0.60
N LYS A 558 -19.94 4.78 -0.34
CA LYS A 558 -20.49 4.29 0.93
C LYS A 558 -20.65 2.77 1.00
N GLY A 559 -20.46 2.07 -0.12
CA GLY A 559 -20.49 0.60 -0.15
C GLY A 559 -21.85 0.01 0.25
N ILE A 560 -22.96 0.64 -0.19
CA ILE A 560 -24.32 0.18 0.15
C ILE A 560 -24.61 -1.16 -0.53
N LEU A 561 -24.18 -1.35 -1.78
CA LEU A 561 -24.36 -2.62 -2.51
C LEU A 561 -23.52 -3.73 -1.86
N GLU A 562 -22.27 -3.47 -1.53
CA GLU A 562 -21.39 -4.39 -0.82
C GLU A 562 -21.98 -4.80 0.53
N ARG A 563 -22.60 -3.86 1.24
CA ARG A 563 -23.33 -4.09 2.48
C ARG A 563 -24.50 -5.06 2.26
N PHE A 564 -25.27 -4.85 1.21
CA PHE A 564 -26.42 -5.70 0.89
C PHE A 564 -25.98 -7.11 0.49
N HIS A 565 -24.90 -7.24 -0.28
CA HIS A 565 -24.29 -8.54 -0.59
C HIS A 565 -23.79 -9.26 0.68
N GLY A 566 -23.19 -8.52 1.61
CA GLY A 566 -22.78 -9.05 2.92
C GLY A 566 -23.97 -9.57 3.73
N ILE A 567 -25.11 -8.86 3.71
CA ILE A 567 -26.35 -9.29 4.36
C ILE A 567 -26.95 -10.50 3.66
N GLU A 568 -27.00 -10.53 2.33
CA GLU A 568 -27.43 -11.69 1.56
C GLU A 568 -26.62 -12.92 1.94
N ARG A 569 -25.29 -12.77 1.96
CA ARG A 569 -24.39 -13.85 2.33
C ARG A 569 -24.56 -14.31 3.77
N PHE A 570 -24.84 -13.38 4.68
CA PHE A 570 -25.19 -13.70 6.08
C PHE A 570 -26.46 -14.55 6.14
N MET A 571 -27.50 -14.21 5.38
CA MET A 571 -28.73 -15.01 5.31
C MET A 571 -28.50 -16.40 4.73
N GLU A 572 -27.66 -16.54 3.70
CA GLU A 572 -27.29 -17.83 3.14
C GLU A 572 -26.52 -18.71 4.14
N LYS A 573 -25.56 -18.13 4.82
CA LYS A 573 -24.62 -18.86 5.69
C LYS A 573 -25.23 -19.22 7.04
N TYR A 574 -26.14 -18.36 7.54
CA TYR A 574 -26.74 -18.48 8.87
C TYR A 574 -28.28 -18.47 8.82
N PRO A 575 -28.93 -19.53 8.28
CA PRO A 575 -30.39 -19.58 8.10
C PRO A 575 -31.19 -19.43 9.40
N ALA A 576 -30.58 -19.68 10.55
CA ALA A 576 -31.23 -19.50 11.87
C ALA A 576 -31.67 -18.05 12.13
N TYR A 577 -31.12 -17.08 11.40
CA TYR A 577 -31.50 -15.67 11.53
C TYR A 577 -32.63 -15.25 10.56
N HIS A 578 -33.15 -16.16 9.72
CA HIS A 578 -34.34 -15.88 8.93
C HIS A 578 -35.52 -15.59 9.87
N GLY A 579 -36.23 -14.51 9.62
CA GLY A 579 -37.32 -14.05 10.51
C GLY A 579 -36.85 -13.37 11.80
N GLN A 580 -35.54 -13.38 12.10
CA GLN A 580 -35.02 -12.82 13.34
C GLN A 580 -34.22 -11.53 13.17
N PHE A 581 -33.53 -11.36 12.04
CA PHE A 581 -32.72 -10.18 11.78
C PHE A 581 -33.24 -9.39 10.58
N THR A 582 -33.42 -8.09 10.76
CA THR A 582 -33.75 -7.14 9.70
C THR A 582 -32.76 -6.00 9.71
N PHE A 583 -32.30 -5.62 8.54
CA PHE A 583 -31.43 -4.48 8.33
C PHE A 583 -32.21 -3.30 7.77
N VAL A 584 -32.15 -2.15 8.45
CA VAL A 584 -32.76 -0.90 7.98
C VAL A 584 -31.67 -0.03 7.35
N GLN A 585 -31.81 0.26 6.06
CA GLN A 585 -30.95 1.21 5.36
C GLN A 585 -31.68 2.54 5.16
N ILE A 586 -31.22 3.59 5.81
CA ILE A 586 -31.60 4.97 5.52
C ILE A 586 -30.67 5.48 4.43
N GLY A 587 -31.21 5.75 3.24
CA GLY A 587 -30.49 6.20 2.06
C GLY A 587 -30.99 7.55 1.60
N ALA A 588 -30.40 8.66 2.08
CA ALA A 588 -30.81 9.99 1.61
C ALA A 588 -30.35 10.21 0.15
N PRO A 589 -31.24 10.58 -0.80
CA PRO A 589 -30.85 10.93 -2.16
C PRO A 589 -29.80 12.05 -2.16
N SER A 590 -28.79 11.91 -3.01
CA SER A 590 -27.71 12.89 -3.13
C SER A 590 -27.34 13.07 -4.60
N ARG A 591 -27.06 14.31 -5.01
CA ARG A 591 -26.50 14.64 -6.34
C ARG A 591 -27.23 13.98 -7.51
N ALA A 592 -28.57 13.83 -7.43
CA ALA A 592 -29.39 13.11 -8.42
C ALA A 592 -29.29 13.66 -9.86
N HIS A 593 -28.77 14.87 -10.05
CA HIS A 593 -28.45 15.44 -11.37
C HIS A 593 -27.24 14.76 -12.05
N ILE A 594 -26.35 14.13 -11.29
CA ILE A 594 -25.23 13.36 -11.83
C ILE A 594 -25.72 11.95 -12.17
N LYS A 595 -25.57 11.55 -13.43
CA LYS A 595 -26.06 10.27 -13.94
C LYS A 595 -25.66 9.07 -13.08
N ARG A 596 -24.40 8.98 -12.63
CA ARG A 596 -23.92 7.86 -11.82
C ARG A 596 -24.66 7.73 -10.47
N TYR A 597 -25.00 8.85 -9.83
CA TYR A 597 -25.77 8.86 -8.59
C TYR A 597 -27.23 8.50 -8.81
N HIS A 598 -27.82 8.96 -9.93
CA HIS A 598 -29.17 8.59 -10.32
C HIS A 598 -29.27 7.08 -10.60
N ASP A 599 -28.33 6.54 -11.37
CA ASP A 599 -28.28 5.10 -11.69
C ASP A 599 -28.12 4.28 -10.40
N LEU A 600 -27.24 4.70 -9.49
CA LEU A 600 -27.02 4.03 -8.21
C LEU A 600 -28.28 3.98 -7.33
N LEU A 601 -29.13 5.01 -7.33
CA LEU A 601 -30.39 4.95 -6.61
C LEU A 601 -31.25 3.78 -7.07
N GLY A 602 -31.39 3.56 -8.37
CA GLY A 602 -32.12 2.44 -8.93
C GLY A 602 -31.42 1.09 -8.69
N GLU A 603 -30.08 1.05 -8.74
CA GLU A 603 -29.30 -0.15 -8.43
C GLU A 603 -29.52 -0.60 -6.98
N VAL A 604 -29.46 0.33 -6.02
CA VAL A 604 -29.66 0.04 -4.57
C VAL A 604 -31.07 -0.46 -4.30
N GLU A 605 -32.09 0.18 -4.87
CA GLU A 605 -33.50 -0.22 -4.70
C GLU A 605 -33.75 -1.62 -5.30
N SER A 606 -33.31 -1.82 -6.54
CA SER A 606 -33.42 -3.12 -7.23
C SER A 606 -32.72 -4.26 -6.49
N GLU A 607 -31.56 -3.97 -5.91
CA GLU A 607 -30.79 -4.98 -5.19
C GLU A 607 -31.43 -5.34 -3.84
N ALA A 608 -31.95 -4.35 -3.11
CA ALA A 608 -32.74 -4.58 -1.91
C ALA A 608 -33.96 -5.48 -2.20
N ASP A 609 -34.69 -5.17 -3.27
CA ASP A 609 -35.85 -5.94 -3.69
C ASP A 609 -35.46 -7.36 -4.12
N ARG A 610 -34.39 -7.54 -4.90
CA ARG A 610 -33.88 -8.83 -5.32
C ARG A 610 -33.59 -9.74 -4.10
N ILE A 611 -32.89 -9.20 -3.11
CA ILE A 611 -32.56 -9.95 -1.90
C ILE A 611 -33.82 -10.25 -1.08
N ASN A 612 -34.71 -9.28 -0.92
CA ASN A 612 -35.97 -9.47 -0.23
C ASN A 612 -36.82 -10.60 -0.89
N TRP A 613 -36.97 -10.57 -2.21
CA TRP A 613 -37.67 -11.63 -2.96
C TRP A 613 -37.17 -13.04 -2.65
N ARG A 614 -35.89 -13.18 -2.39
CA ARG A 614 -35.26 -14.47 -2.11
C ARG A 614 -35.58 -15.02 -0.72
N PHE A 615 -35.72 -14.15 0.29
CA PHE A 615 -35.78 -14.58 1.68
C PHE A 615 -37.06 -14.17 2.44
N GLN A 616 -37.82 -13.19 1.95
CA GLN A 616 -38.94 -12.59 2.68
C GLN A 616 -40.06 -13.59 2.98
N THR A 617 -40.80 -13.28 4.04
CA THR A 617 -42.06 -13.93 4.40
C THR A 617 -43.19 -12.91 4.45
N ALA A 618 -44.41 -13.32 4.85
CA ALA A 618 -45.54 -12.40 4.95
C ALA A 618 -45.32 -11.22 5.90
N HIS A 619 -44.51 -11.41 6.96
CA HIS A 619 -44.35 -10.41 8.03
C HIS A 619 -42.86 -10.07 8.26
N TRP A 620 -41.95 -10.51 7.38
CA TRP A 620 -40.54 -10.27 7.55
C TRP A 620 -39.83 -10.14 6.20
N ARG A 621 -38.84 -9.25 6.16
CA ARG A 621 -37.87 -9.11 5.06
C ARG A 621 -36.49 -8.76 5.61
N PRO A 622 -35.39 -9.24 5.00
CA PRO A 622 -34.05 -8.97 5.50
C PRO A 622 -33.62 -7.52 5.36
N ILE A 623 -34.13 -6.75 4.38
CA ILE A 623 -33.73 -5.37 4.14
C ILE A 623 -34.96 -4.46 4.07
N VAL A 624 -34.95 -3.40 4.88
CA VAL A 624 -35.88 -2.28 4.78
C VAL A 624 -35.10 -1.09 4.24
N TYR A 625 -35.37 -0.69 3.00
CA TYR A 625 -34.71 0.47 2.38
C TYR A 625 -35.61 1.71 2.47
N LEU A 626 -35.08 2.80 3.08
CA LEU A 626 -35.77 4.08 3.26
C LEU A 626 -35.12 5.16 2.42
N ASN A 627 -35.62 5.33 1.20
CA ASN A 627 -35.11 6.32 0.23
C ASN A 627 -35.72 7.72 0.49
N ARG A 628 -35.39 8.33 1.62
CA ARG A 628 -35.83 9.68 1.99
C ARG A 628 -34.90 10.33 3.01
N HIS A 629 -34.98 11.65 3.10
CA HIS A 629 -34.33 12.39 4.18
C HIS A 629 -35.02 12.14 5.52
N HIS A 630 -34.20 11.96 6.54
CA HIS A 630 -34.61 11.87 7.94
C HIS A 630 -33.88 12.96 8.73
N ASN A 631 -34.57 13.55 9.71
CA ASN A 631 -33.95 14.51 10.62
C ASN A 631 -33.08 13.79 11.67
N HIS A 632 -32.23 14.55 12.38
CA HIS A 632 -31.33 13.99 13.39
C HIS A 632 -32.03 13.24 14.51
N GLN A 633 -33.23 13.71 14.94
CA GLN A 633 -34.00 13.06 15.98
C GLN A 633 -34.53 11.69 15.54
N GLU A 634 -35.03 11.59 14.30
CA GLU A 634 -35.48 10.33 13.72
C GLU A 634 -34.30 9.35 13.60
N ILE A 635 -33.15 9.78 13.06
CA ILE A 635 -31.96 8.94 12.92
C ILE A 635 -31.46 8.47 14.30
N ARG A 636 -31.44 9.35 15.31
CA ARG A 636 -31.05 8.99 16.68
C ARG A 636 -31.94 7.90 17.29
N ARG A 637 -33.24 7.88 16.99
CA ARG A 637 -34.14 6.80 17.42
C ARG A 637 -33.76 5.46 16.83
N TYR A 638 -33.42 5.42 15.52
CA TYR A 638 -32.91 4.20 14.88
C TYR A 638 -31.58 3.76 15.47
N TYR A 639 -30.64 4.67 15.72
CA TYR A 639 -29.35 4.33 16.34
C TYR A 639 -29.55 3.70 17.73
N ARG A 640 -30.44 4.24 18.54
CA ARG A 640 -30.73 3.70 19.89
C ARG A 640 -31.43 2.35 19.84
N ALA A 641 -32.29 2.13 18.88
CA ALA A 641 -33.08 0.90 18.74
C ALA A 641 -32.27 -0.25 18.10
N ALA A 642 -31.21 0.03 17.34
CA ALA A 642 -30.44 -0.96 16.60
C ALA A 642 -29.49 -1.77 17.49
N ASP A 643 -29.36 -3.09 17.24
CA ASP A 643 -28.37 -3.95 17.89
C ASP A 643 -26.97 -3.72 17.31
N LEU A 644 -26.89 -3.37 16.03
CA LEU A 644 -25.63 -3.09 15.34
C LEU A 644 -25.78 -2.01 14.27
N CYS A 645 -24.69 -1.30 14.01
CA CYS A 645 -24.58 -0.36 12.91
C CYS A 645 -23.49 -0.85 11.92
N LEU A 646 -23.83 -0.87 10.61
CA LEU A 646 -22.90 -1.20 9.55
C LEU A 646 -22.47 0.06 8.82
N VAL A 647 -21.17 0.31 8.81
CA VAL A 647 -20.51 1.36 8.04
C VAL A 647 -19.50 0.70 7.10
N THR A 648 -19.88 0.54 5.83
CA THR A 648 -19.11 -0.21 4.83
C THR A 648 -18.51 0.69 3.75
N SER A 649 -18.21 1.95 4.07
CA SER A 649 -17.62 2.86 3.09
C SER A 649 -16.38 2.23 2.43
N LEU A 650 -16.32 2.29 1.11
CA LEU A 650 -15.20 1.75 0.31
C LEU A 650 -13.93 2.58 0.51
N HIS A 651 -14.10 3.89 0.70
CA HIS A 651 -13.07 4.82 1.14
C HIS A 651 -13.75 6.10 1.66
N ASP A 652 -13.33 6.58 2.82
CA ASP A 652 -13.95 7.76 3.46
C ASP A 652 -12.92 8.54 4.28
N GLY A 653 -12.98 9.86 4.23
CA GLY A 653 -12.06 10.73 4.98
C GLY A 653 -12.15 10.55 6.49
N MET A 654 -13.37 10.45 7.02
CA MET A 654 -13.64 10.19 8.44
C MET A 654 -14.79 9.21 8.63
N ASN A 655 -15.98 9.53 8.21
CA ASN A 655 -17.27 8.91 8.43
C ASN A 655 -17.88 9.26 9.82
N LEU A 656 -18.69 10.30 9.83
CA LEU A 656 -19.34 10.75 11.07
C LEU A 656 -20.45 9.82 11.55
N VAL A 657 -21.09 9.05 10.66
CA VAL A 657 -22.16 8.09 11.04
C VAL A 657 -21.67 7.09 12.08
N ALA A 658 -20.44 6.60 11.95
CA ALA A 658 -19.82 5.71 12.94
C ALA A 658 -19.76 6.39 14.34
N LYS A 659 -19.34 7.66 14.37
CA LYS A 659 -19.25 8.44 15.62
C LYS A 659 -20.61 8.82 16.16
N GLU A 660 -21.57 9.16 15.30
CA GLU A 660 -22.96 9.46 15.67
C GLU A 660 -23.64 8.25 16.31
N PHE A 661 -23.47 7.06 15.74
CA PHE A 661 -23.98 5.83 16.31
C PHE A 661 -23.41 5.61 17.73
N VAL A 662 -22.08 5.68 17.87
CA VAL A 662 -21.40 5.51 19.16
C VAL A 662 -21.88 6.56 20.18
N ALA A 663 -22.03 7.82 19.77
CA ALA A 663 -22.52 8.89 20.64
C ALA A 663 -23.99 8.68 21.08
N ALA A 664 -24.81 8.05 20.25
CA ALA A 664 -26.21 7.80 20.51
C ALA A 664 -26.48 6.61 21.48
N ARG A 665 -25.47 5.75 21.71
CA ARG A 665 -25.61 4.51 22.54
C ARG A 665 -25.32 4.77 24.00
N ASP A 666 -26.25 5.42 24.68
CA ASP A 666 -26.18 5.69 26.13
C ASP A 666 -26.35 4.41 27.00
N ASP A 667 -26.85 3.33 26.42
CA ASP A 667 -27.01 2.00 27.02
C ASP A 667 -25.77 1.10 26.94
N ASP A 668 -24.72 1.49 26.22
CA ASP A 668 -23.51 0.74 25.92
C ASP A 668 -23.77 -0.66 25.27
N GLN A 669 -24.93 -0.89 24.63
CA GLN A 669 -25.32 -2.22 24.11
C GLN A 669 -25.31 -2.36 22.57
N GLY A 670 -24.85 -1.40 21.82
CA GLY A 670 -24.72 -1.50 20.37
C GLY A 670 -23.39 -2.06 19.92
N VAL A 671 -23.33 -2.67 18.72
CA VAL A 671 -22.09 -3.07 18.05
C VAL A 671 -21.86 -2.23 16.80
N LEU A 672 -20.69 -1.66 16.64
CA LEU A 672 -20.28 -0.99 15.41
C LEU A 672 -19.45 -1.96 14.55
N ILE A 673 -19.93 -2.26 13.34
CA ILE A 673 -19.17 -2.93 12.28
C ILE A 673 -18.68 -1.83 11.33
N LEU A 674 -17.37 -1.67 11.19
CA LEU A 674 -16.77 -0.50 10.56
C LEU A 674 -15.76 -0.89 9.50
N SER A 675 -15.88 -0.30 8.32
CA SER A 675 -14.88 -0.44 7.26
C SER A 675 -13.51 0.08 7.73
N GLN A 676 -12.48 -0.73 7.53
CA GLN A 676 -11.10 -0.35 7.79
C GLN A 676 -10.60 0.82 6.90
N PHE A 677 -11.34 1.17 5.85
CA PHE A 677 -11.01 2.24 4.90
C PHE A 677 -11.69 3.58 5.26
N THR A 678 -12.26 3.70 6.44
CA THR A 678 -12.75 4.96 6.98
C THR A 678 -11.72 5.58 7.92
N GLY A 679 -11.65 6.91 7.99
CA GLY A 679 -10.80 7.59 8.97
C GLY A 679 -11.18 7.26 10.42
N ALA A 680 -12.47 7.06 10.69
CA ALA A 680 -12.98 6.69 12.00
C ALA A 680 -12.42 5.37 12.55
N SER A 681 -11.98 4.44 11.69
CA SER A 681 -11.37 3.17 12.09
C SER A 681 -10.06 3.34 12.85
N SER A 682 -9.36 4.45 12.63
CA SER A 682 -8.11 4.77 13.36
C SER A 682 -8.36 5.16 14.82
N GLU A 683 -9.53 5.69 15.14
CA GLU A 683 -9.92 6.14 16.47
C GLU A 683 -10.81 5.12 17.17
N LEU A 684 -11.79 4.52 16.47
CA LEU A 684 -12.77 3.57 17.01
C LEU A 684 -12.27 2.12 16.89
N ARG A 685 -11.14 1.83 17.52
CA ARG A 685 -10.42 0.54 17.39
C ARG A 685 -11.15 -0.65 18.03
N ASP A 686 -12.14 -0.39 18.88
CA ASP A 686 -12.99 -1.41 19.49
C ASP A 686 -14.19 -1.82 18.61
N ALA A 687 -14.37 -1.19 17.45
CA ALA A 687 -15.31 -1.62 16.42
C ALA A 687 -14.92 -2.98 15.83
N VAL A 688 -15.87 -3.70 15.26
CA VAL A 688 -15.59 -4.89 14.44
C VAL A 688 -15.14 -4.40 13.06
N LEU A 689 -13.82 -4.41 12.83
CA LEU A 689 -13.25 -3.90 11.59
C LEU A 689 -13.38 -4.93 10.47
N VAL A 690 -13.84 -4.47 9.30
CA VAL A 690 -14.08 -5.30 8.12
C VAL A 690 -13.48 -4.67 6.87
N ASN A 691 -13.15 -5.52 5.91
CA ASN A 691 -12.92 -5.13 4.53
C ASN A 691 -14.27 -5.17 3.78
N PRO A 692 -14.85 -4.04 3.34
CA PRO A 692 -16.16 -4.01 2.69
C PRO A 692 -16.20 -4.78 1.35
N TYR A 693 -15.06 -5.06 0.74
CA TYR A 693 -14.96 -5.87 -0.48
C TYR A 693 -15.01 -7.39 -0.20
N ASP A 694 -14.93 -7.80 1.07
CA ASP A 694 -14.98 -9.21 1.49
C ASP A 694 -16.36 -9.54 2.04
N THR A 695 -17.21 -10.10 1.17
CA THR A 695 -18.60 -10.50 1.50
C THR A 695 -18.67 -11.57 2.57
N GLU A 696 -17.70 -12.50 2.61
CA GLU A 696 -17.63 -13.55 3.64
C GLU A 696 -17.30 -12.95 5.01
N GLN A 697 -16.33 -12.04 5.06
CA GLN A 697 -15.97 -11.34 6.29
C GLN A 697 -17.14 -10.51 6.82
N LEU A 698 -17.89 -9.83 5.95
CA LEU A 698 -19.08 -9.08 6.34
C LEU A 698 -20.15 -9.99 6.97
N ALA A 699 -20.41 -11.15 6.35
CA ALA A 699 -21.37 -12.13 6.86
C ALA A 699 -20.94 -12.68 8.24
N ASP A 700 -19.65 -13.00 8.40
CA ASP A 700 -19.10 -13.49 9.67
C ASP A 700 -19.09 -12.39 10.76
N ALA A 701 -18.83 -11.15 10.38
CA ALA A 701 -18.88 -10.02 11.30
C ALA A 701 -20.31 -9.75 11.82
N LEU A 702 -21.33 -9.91 10.98
CA LEU A 702 -22.74 -9.85 11.39
C LEU A 702 -23.06 -10.95 12.40
N TYR A 703 -22.71 -12.20 12.08
CA TYR A 703 -22.91 -13.33 12.97
C TYR A 703 -22.21 -13.16 14.32
N TYR A 704 -20.94 -12.79 14.31
CA TYR A 704 -20.15 -12.51 15.49
C TYR A 704 -20.76 -11.38 16.35
N SER A 705 -21.20 -10.31 15.71
CA SER A 705 -21.76 -9.14 16.40
C SER A 705 -23.09 -9.44 17.07
N LEU A 706 -23.97 -10.21 16.43
CA LEU A 706 -25.26 -10.61 17.00
C LEU A 706 -25.11 -11.60 18.14
N GLY A 707 -24.09 -12.46 18.10
CA GLY A 707 -23.74 -13.41 19.15
C GLY A 707 -22.79 -12.89 20.23
N MET A 708 -22.38 -11.62 20.18
CA MET A 708 -21.39 -11.04 21.10
C MET A 708 -21.93 -11.04 22.54
N ASP A 709 -21.08 -11.47 23.48
CA ASP A 709 -21.40 -11.42 24.91
C ASP A 709 -21.73 -9.98 25.35
N PRO A 710 -22.82 -9.77 26.13
CA PRO A 710 -23.25 -8.45 26.56
C PRO A 710 -22.19 -7.65 27.33
N VAL A 711 -21.30 -8.33 28.08
CA VAL A 711 -20.23 -7.68 28.86
C VAL A 711 -19.12 -7.17 27.92
N ASP A 712 -18.71 -7.98 26.91
CA ASP A 712 -17.73 -7.56 25.91
C ASP A 712 -18.29 -6.42 25.05
N ARG A 713 -19.54 -6.54 24.62
CA ARG A 713 -20.24 -5.49 23.85
C ARG A 713 -20.28 -4.15 24.60
N SER A 714 -20.68 -4.20 25.88
CA SER A 714 -20.72 -3.00 26.73
C SER A 714 -19.32 -2.40 26.93
N ALA A 715 -18.31 -3.22 27.19
CA ALA A 715 -16.94 -2.76 27.38
C ALA A 715 -16.38 -2.07 26.11
N ARG A 716 -16.63 -2.63 24.93
CA ARG A 716 -16.21 -2.05 23.64
C ARG A 716 -16.90 -0.72 23.38
N MET A 717 -18.23 -0.69 23.50
CA MET A 717 -19.01 0.53 23.29
C MET A 717 -18.61 1.63 24.27
N HIS A 718 -18.42 1.31 25.53
CA HIS A 718 -17.96 2.25 26.55
C HIS A 718 -16.62 2.91 26.17
N ARG A 719 -15.63 2.12 25.72
CA ARG A 719 -14.33 2.66 25.29
C ARG A 719 -14.47 3.57 24.07
N MET A 720 -15.25 3.18 23.08
CA MET A 720 -15.51 4.02 21.89
C MET A 720 -16.24 5.31 22.25
N ARG A 721 -17.24 5.25 23.13
CA ARG A 721 -17.95 6.46 23.63
C ARG A 721 -17.00 7.41 24.36
N LYS A 722 -16.08 6.88 25.16
CA LYS A 722 -15.07 7.71 25.84
C LYS A 722 -14.22 8.46 24.80
N VAL A 723 -13.78 7.80 23.74
CA VAL A 723 -13.02 8.44 22.65
C VAL A 723 -13.83 9.55 21.98
N VAL A 724 -15.09 9.28 21.60
CA VAL A 724 -15.96 10.28 20.94
C VAL A 724 -16.27 11.47 21.85
N LYS A 725 -16.45 11.25 23.15
CA LYS A 725 -16.66 12.33 24.12
C LYS A 725 -15.43 13.19 24.31
N GLU A 726 -14.26 12.57 24.41
CA GLU A 726 -13.00 13.26 24.66
C GLU A 726 -12.54 14.05 23.43
N PHE A 727 -12.64 13.45 22.23
CA PHE A 727 -12.29 14.05 20.94
C PHE A 727 -13.55 14.47 20.17
N ASN A 728 -14.38 15.31 20.81
CA ASN A 728 -15.62 15.78 20.20
C ASN A 728 -15.40 16.94 19.22
N ILE A 729 -16.49 17.38 18.58
CA ILE A 729 -16.45 18.42 17.55
C ILE A 729 -15.94 19.77 18.08
N TYR A 730 -16.20 20.10 19.35
CA TYR A 730 -15.79 21.36 19.96
C TYR A 730 -14.27 21.40 20.20
N ARG A 731 -13.69 20.25 20.54
CA ARG A 731 -12.24 20.09 20.65
C ARG A 731 -11.58 20.24 19.28
N TRP A 732 -12.10 19.58 18.26
CA TRP A 732 -11.64 19.72 16.89
C TRP A 732 -11.58 21.19 16.43
N ALA A 733 -12.65 21.91 16.69
CA ALA A 733 -12.74 23.35 16.35
C ALA A 733 -11.71 24.18 17.13
N ALA A 734 -11.53 23.90 18.43
CA ALA A 734 -10.56 24.58 19.28
C ALA A 734 -9.11 24.37 18.83
N GLU A 735 -8.75 23.12 18.53
CA GLU A 735 -7.41 22.76 18.05
C GLU A 735 -7.09 23.46 16.72
N LEU A 736 -8.01 23.41 15.76
CA LEU A 736 -7.83 24.05 14.45
C LEU A 736 -7.69 25.59 14.55
N VAL A 737 -8.53 26.25 15.36
CA VAL A 737 -8.43 27.70 15.58
C VAL A 737 -7.14 28.06 16.32
N THR A 738 -6.70 27.23 17.27
CA THR A 738 -5.44 27.45 17.98
C THR A 738 -4.26 27.43 17.03
N GLU A 739 -4.11 26.36 16.23
CA GLU A 739 -3.03 26.24 15.26
C GLU A 739 -3.02 27.43 14.29
N LEU A 740 -4.20 27.76 13.72
CA LEU A 740 -4.31 28.88 12.78
C LEU A 740 -3.94 30.23 13.41
N CYS A 741 -4.29 30.47 14.67
CA CYS A 741 -3.96 31.71 15.38
C CYS A 741 -2.48 31.79 15.80
N GLU A 742 -1.82 30.66 16.01
CA GLU A 742 -0.42 30.57 16.44
C GLU A 742 0.59 30.62 15.28
N ILE A 743 0.14 30.49 14.03
CA ILE A 743 0.99 30.64 12.84
C ILE A 743 1.62 32.03 12.84
N ARG A 744 2.95 32.06 12.72
CA ARG A 744 3.70 33.29 12.54
C ARG A 744 3.74 33.64 11.05
N LEU A 745 3.09 34.71 10.66
CA LEU A 745 3.25 35.28 9.32
C LEU A 745 4.68 35.82 9.22
N GLU A 746 5.45 35.35 8.24
CA GLU A 746 6.75 35.98 7.94
C GLU A 746 6.50 37.41 7.44
N THR A 747 6.89 38.38 8.22
CA THR A 747 6.96 39.77 7.75
C THR A 747 8.07 39.82 6.69
N HIS A 748 7.70 39.99 5.42
CA HIS A 748 8.66 40.41 4.41
C HIS A 748 9.24 41.74 4.87
N ALA A 749 10.42 41.67 5.51
CA ALA A 749 11.22 42.87 5.63
C ALA A 749 11.51 43.37 4.20
N GLU A 750 11.06 44.57 3.90
CA GLU A 750 11.33 45.25 2.64
C GLU A 750 12.82 45.12 2.34
N VAL A 751 13.15 44.31 1.32
CA VAL A 751 14.47 44.39 0.69
C VAL A 751 14.44 45.71 -0.10
N THR A 752 14.84 46.77 0.59
CA THR A 752 15.20 48.08 -0.03
C THR A 752 16.45 47.91 -0.88
#